data_7ccdcd02fb4bc45f1877caa495aeee66
#
_entry.id   7ccdcd02fb4bc45f1877caa495aeee66
#
_cell.length_a   1.000
_cell.length_b   1.000
_cell.length_c   1.000
_cell.angle_alpha   90.00
_cell.angle_beta   90.00
_cell.angle_gamma   90.00
#
_symmetry.space_group_name_H-M   'P 1'
#
loop_
_entity.id
_entity.type
_entity.pdbx_description
1 polymer ?
#
loop_
_entity_poly.entity_id
_entity_poly.type
_entity_poly.pdbx_seq_one_letter_code
_entity_poly.pdbx_strand_id
1 'polypeptide(L)'
;MSCAACQARVEKAVSAVPGVTACSVSLLTNSMGVEGDVSPSQIIEAVTNAGYGAEVKGTAKESNGSLTARIAAEEDALKDRETPKMRKRLIASLGFLLVLMYFSMGHMMWGWPLPSFFNDNHIAMGLIQMLLAAIVMVINQKFFTSGFKSLAHGAPNMDTLIAMGSSAAFIYSTIMLFAMTRAQVDGNMELVDRYMMEFYFESAAMILTLITVGKMLEAYSKGKTTNALKSLMKLAPKTANVIRDGREVTVGIDNVRKGDIFVVRPGENIPVDGIVIEGTSAVNESALTGESLPVDKAAGDEVSSATLNQSGFLRCEATRVGEDTSLAQIIQMVSDAAATKAPVAKLADTISGYFVPAVIGIAIVTTILWLLVGQTAGFALARGICVLVVSCPCALGLATPVAIMVGNGVGAKNGILFKNAEALQETGNIQIAALDKTGTITSGKPVVTDIVPAEGISEDELVYKAFMLEQMSEHPLAHAVVEYGNEKLSAAATEQTNADNCRTQSCNPSERVTDFRALPGNGLTAKLEGETLYGGNYRFISSMIKIDAQIKGESEKLASDGKTPLFFAAGNKLLGIIAVADTMKEDSAEAIRQLRNMGIHVVMLTGDNRQTAEAIGRSAGVNEVISGVLPDGKEAVIRALQEKGKVAMVGDGINDAPALTRADIGIAIGAGTDVAIDAADVVLMKSSILDVAAAVRLSRKTYRNILENLFWALIYNSLLIPVAAGAYAHLFGITMDPMLGAAAMSLSSFCVVSNALRLNLIQIHDASKDKKMKKAVQPGPDGCLLEKQSEDVDDGVKGDLMTKTMKIEGMMCPHCEATVKKALEALEGVTEAQVSHEAGTAIVSLALDVDDAVLTKAVEDKDYKVLGVE
;
A
#
# COMPACT_ATOMS: atom_id res chain seq x y z
N MET A 1 12.53 -10.10 20.66
CA MET A 1 12.20 -11.30 19.85
C MET A 1 13.32 -11.52 18.84
N SER A 2 13.72 -12.79 18.60
CA SER A 2 14.92 -13.07 17.78
C SER A 2 14.66 -13.93 16.52
N CYS A 3 13.47 -14.50 16.37
CA CYS A 3 13.15 -15.36 15.22
C CYS A 3 11.64 -15.51 15.01
N ALA A 4 11.26 -16.08 13.83
CA ALA A 4 9.87 -16.33 13.44
C ALA A 4 9.07 -17.15 14.46
N ALA A 5 9.69 -18.18 15.09
CA ALA A 5 9.03 -18.97 16.13
C ALA A 5 8.66 -18.14 17.36
N CYS A 6 9.51 -17.18 17.76
CA CYS A 6 9.21 -16.24 18.85
C CYS A 6 8.03 -15.33 18.49
N GLN A 7 7.98 -14.87 17.26
CA GLN A 7 6.93 -14.05 16.70
C GLN A 7 5.58 -14.76 16.70
N ALA A 8 5.52 -15.96 16.10
CA ALA A 8 4.31 -16.79 16.05
C ALA A 8 3.73 -17.09 17.44
N ARG A 9 4.63 -17.26 18.45
CA ARG A 9 4.21 -17.48 19.82
C ARG A 9 3.53 -16.25 20.44
N VAL A 10 4.12 -15.06 20.25
CA VAL A 10 3.52 -13.81 20.76
C VAL A 10 2.18 -13.56 20.10
N GLU A 11 2.09 -13.74 18.77
CA GLU A 11 0.83 -13.60 18.04
C GLU A 11 -0.24 -14.56 18.55
N LYS A 12 0.13 -15.85 18.74
CA LYS A 12 -0.81 -16.84 19.28
C LYS A 12 -1.30 -16.48 20.69
N ALA A 13 -0.40 -15.97 21.54
CA ALA A 13 -0.75 -15.59 22.89
C ALA A 13 -1.68 -14.37 22.93
N VAL A 14 -1.43 -13.38 22.09
CA VAL A 14 -2.24 -12.14 21.99
C VAL A 14 -3.58 -12.41 21.28
N SER A 15 -3.59 -13.20 20.20
CA SER A 15 -4.82 -13.58 19.50
C SER A 15 -5.76 -14.46 20.35
N ALA A 16 -5.25 -15.07 21.43
CA ALA A 16 -6.07 -15.82 22.37
C ALA A 16 -6.75 -14.94 23.43
N VAL A 17 -6.44 -13.64 23.49
CA VAL A 17 -7.08 -12.69 24.42
C VAL A 17 -8.48 -12.36 23.91
N PRO A 18 -9.53 -12.52 24.74
CA PRO A 18 -10.90 -12.20 24.31
C PRO A 18 -11.01 -10.73 23.88
N GLY A 19 -11.62 -10.48 22.70
CA GLY A 19 -11.78 -9.14 22.13
C GLY A 19 -10.73 -8.74 21.11
N VAL A 20 -9.66 -9.54 20.92
CA VAL A 20 -8.69 -9.31 19.83
C VAL A 20 -9.25 -9.87 18.52
N THR A 21 -9.40 -9.02 17.52
CA THR A 21 -9.83 -9.39 16.14
C THR A 21 -8.66 -9.72 15.23
N ALA A 22 -7.57 -8.94 15.33
CA ALA A 22 -6.35 -9.19 14.57
C ALA A 22 -5.10 -8.86 15.40
N CYS A 23 -4.04 -9.63 15.19
CA CYS A 23 -2.73 -9.37 15.78
C CYS A 23 -1.63 -9.66 14.76
N SER A 24 -0.75 -8.70 14.56
CA SER A 24 0.41 -8.81 13.69
C SER A 24 1.66 -8.34 14.42
N VAL A 25 2.70 -9.19 14.45
CA VAL A 25 3.99 -8.86 15.08
C VAL A 25 5.06 -8.71 14.01
N SER A 26 5.84 -7.65 14.06
CA SER A 26 6.96 -7.41 13.17
C SER A 26 8.30 -7.65 13.87
N LEU A 27 9.08 -8.60 13.37
CA LEU A 27 10.47 -8.81 13.82
C LEU A 27 11.41 -7.70 13.37
N LEU A 28 11.02 -6.97 12.35
CA LEU A 28 11.86 -5.98 11.71
C LEU A 28 11.88 -4.68 12.52
N THR A 29 10.68 -4.23 12.90
CA THR A 29 10.48 -3.03 13.72
C THR A 29 10.42 -3.33 15.22
N ASN A 30 10.41 -4.62 15.62
CA ASN A 30 10.14 -5.09 16.99
C ASN A 30 8.86 -4.49 17.57
N SER A 31 7.86 -4.27 16.74
CA SER A 31 6.55 -3.74 17.11
C SER A 31 5.44 -4.76 16.85
N MET A 32 4.26 -4.48 17.36
CA MET A 32 3.07 -5.31 17.23
C MET A 32 1.87 -4.39 16.99
N GLY A 33 1.07 -4.69 15.97
CA GLY A 33 -0.25 -4.13 15.76
C GLY A 33 -1.30 -5.09 16.31
N VAL A 34 -2.25 -4.58 17.08
CA VAL A 34 -3.39 -5.35 17.62
C VAL A 34 -4.65 -4.57 17.33
N GLU A 35 -5.63 -5.25 16.74
CA GLU A 35 -6.96 -4.74 16.48
C GLU A 35 -7.96 -5.46 17.37
N GLY A 36 -8.92 -4.72 17.92
CA GLY A 36 -9.94 -5.27 18.79
C GLY A 36 -10.29 -4.37 19.96
N ASP A 37 -11.33 -4.75 20.70
CA ASP A 37 -11.78 -4.03 21.90
C ASP A 37 -11.13 -4.65 23.16
N VAL A 38 -9.85 -4.32 23.36
CA VAL A 38 -9.01 -4.90 24.43
C VAL A 38 -8.12 -3.83 25.06
N SER A 39 -8.03 -3.84 26.39
CA SER A 39 -7.13 -2.92 27.08
C SER A 39 -5.64 -3.23 26.83
N PRO A 40 -4.79 -2.21 26.66
CA PRO A 40 -3.36 -2.41 26.49
C PRO A 40 -2.70 -3.25 27.58
N SER A 41 -3.19 -3.19 28.82
CA SER A 41 -2.69 -3.97 29.95
C SER A 41 -2.87 -5.47 29.78
N GLN A 42 -3.99 -5.93 29.23
CA GLN A 42 -4.24 -7.34 28.96
C GLN A 42 -3.32 -7.89 27.86
N ILE A 43 -3.04 -7.06 26.85
CA ILE A 43 -2.08 -7.40 25.79
C ILE A 43 -0.68 -7.53 26.35
N ILE A 44 -0.23 -6.56 27.18
CA ILE A 44 1.09 -6.61 27.83
C ILE A 44 1.22 -7.86 28.70
N GLU A 45 0.19 -8.20 29.46
CA GLU A 45 0.15 -9.39 30.28
C GLU A 45 0.28 -10.67 29.46
N ALA A 46 -0.48 -10.79 28.37
CA ALA A 46 -0.40 -11.92 27.45
C ALA A 46 1.01 -12.09 26.84
N VAL A 47 1.65 -10.99 26.44
CA VAL A 47 3.02 -10.99 25.92
C VAL A 47 4.03 -11.38 27.00
N THR A 48 3.83 -10.88 28.23
CA THR A 48 4.70 -11.19 29.37
C THR A 48 4.60 -12.67 29.76
N ASN A 49 3.40 -13.21 29.79
CA ASN A 49 3.13 -14.63 30.02
C ASN A 49 3.71 -15.53 28.92
N ALA A 50 3.80 -15.03 27.69
CA ALA A 50 4.51 -15.69 26.59
C ALA A 50 6.04 -15.64 26.74
N GLY A 51 6.58 -14.91 27.75
CA GLY A 51 8.01 -14.82 28.06
C GLY A 51 8.75 -13.63 27.43
N TYR A 52 8.01 -12.62 26.91
CA TYR A 52 8.56 -11.44 26.25
C TYR A 52 8.12 -10.17 26.97
N GLY A 53 8.87 -9.06 26.82
CA GLY A 53 8.46 -7.75 27.29
C GLY A 53 7.68 -6.99 26.21
N ALA A 54 6.67 -6.22 26.60
CA ALA A 54 5.95 -5.31 25.73
C ALA A 54 5.69 -3.98 26.44
N GLU A 55 5.68 -2.90 25.67
CA GLU A 55 5.35 -1.54 26.10
C GLU A 55 4.44 -0.92 25.04
N VAL A 56 3.51 -0.06 25.46
CA VAL A 56 2.63 0.63 24.51
C VAL A 56 3.43 1.69 23.75
N LYS A 57 3.38 1.65 22.42
CA LYS A 57 4.01 2.64 21.56
C LYS A 57 3.19 3.94 21.66
N GLY A 58 3.78 5.00 22.20
CA GLY A 58 3.11 6.31 22.30
C GLY A 58 2.70 6.78 23.69
N THR A 59 2.85 5.99 24.76
CA THR A 59 2.60 6.42 26.13
C THR A 59 3.83 7.02 26.85
N ALA A 60 4.74 7.66 26.12
CA ALA A 60 5.58 8.63 26.78
C ALA A 60 4.71 9.85 27.09
N LYS A 61 4.23 9.93 28.35
CA LYS A 61 3.53 11.03 29.01
C LYS A 61 2.97 12.10 28.06
N GLU A 62 1.67 12.31 28.09
CA GLU A 62 0.93 13.43 27.53
C GLU A 62 1.75 14.74 27.50
N SER A 63 2.64 14.87 26.54
CA SER A 63 3.11 16.12 25.99
C SER A 63 2.46 16.21 24.63
N ASN A 64 1.62 17.20 24.39
CA ASN A 64 0.97 17.57 23.16
C ASN A 64 1.72 16.99 21.97
N GLY A 65 1.09 16.04 21.23
CA GLY A 65 1.74 15.21 20.23
C GLY A 65 2.38 16.05 19.13
N SER A 66 3.65 16.38 19.33
CA SER A 66 4.45 17.07 18.32
C SER A 66 4.84 16.05 17.26
N LEU A 67 4.50 16.32 15.99
CA LEU A 67 4.93 15.54 14.82
C LEU A 67 6.44 15.33 14.85
N THR A 68 7.20 16.39 15.21
CA THR A 68 8.65 16.35 15.35
C THR A 68 9.11 15.33 16.39
N ALA A 69 8.41 15.22 17.53
CA ALA A 69 8.72 14.24 18.56
C ALA A 69 8.41 12.80 18.09
N ARG A 70 7.32 12.57 17.34
CA ARG A 70 6.98 11.26 16.77
C ARG A 70 8.00 10.83 15.72
N ILE A 71 8.30 11.69 14.75
CA ILE A 71 9.32 11.40 13.71
C ILE A 71 10.67 11.12 14.38
N ALA A 72 11.07 11.90 15.39
CA ALA A 72 12.31 11.67 16.11
C ALA A 72 12.32 10.33 16.86
N ALA A 73 11.20 9.96 17.50
CA ALA A 73 11.05 8.68 18.18
C ALA A 73 11.09 7.50 17.20
N GLU A 74 10.45 7.60 16.05
CA GLU A 74 10.51 6.57 15.01
C GLU A 74 11.90 6.50 14.35
N GLU A 75 12.54 7.63 14.08
CA GLU A 75 13.93 7.65 13.61
C GLU A 75 14.86 6.97 14.60
N ASP A 76 14.68 7.24 15.91
CA ASP A 76 15.47 6.61 16.97
C ASP A 76 15.16 5.11 17.11
N ALA A 77 13.92 4.69 16.94
CA ALA A 77 13.51 3.28 16.90
C ALA A 77 14.12 2.53 15.72
N LEU A 78 14.30 3.21 14.58
CA LEU A 78 14.93 2.65 13.38
C LEU A 78 16.46 2.72 13.40
N LYS A 79 17.08 3.38 14.41
CA LYS A 79 18.55 3.40 14.52
C LYS A 79 19.09 2.00 14.73
N ASP A 80 20.10 1.65 13.95
CA ASP A 80 20.79 0.37 14.08
C ASP A 80 21.68 0.39 15.34
N ARG A 81 21.11 -0.03 16.47
CA ARG A 81 21.82 -0.19 17.76
C ARG A 81 22.39 -1.59 17.94
N GLU A 82 21.98 -2.56 17.14
CA GLU A 82 22.34 -3.96 17.26
C GLU A 82 23.65 -4.26 16.52
N THR A 83 23.84 -3.78 15.29
CA THR A 83 25.07 -4.04 14.52
C THR A 83 26.35 -3.62 15.24
N PRO A 84 26.47 -2.43 15.89
CA PRO A 84 27.67 -2.06 16.62
C PRO A 84 27.98 -2.97 17.81
N LYS A 85 26.93 -3.43 18.52
CA LYS A 85 27.07 -4.35 19.64
C LYS A 85 27.53 -5.74 19.16
N MET A 86 26.90 -6.25 18.09
CA MET A 86 27.28 -7.53 17.49
C MET A 86 28.68 -7.50 16.91
N ARG A 87 29.08 -6.40 16.27
CA ARG A 87 30.45 -6.21 15.76
C ARG A 87 31.50 -6.30 16.86
N LYS A 88 31.26 -5.66 18.01
CA LYS A 88 32.18 -5.76 19.16
C LYS A 88 32.29 -7.20 19.68
N ARG A 89 31.15 -7.89 19.81
CA ARG A 89 31.10 -9.29 20.23
C ARG A 89 31.81 -10.20 19.25
N LEU A 90 31.57 -9.99 17.95
CA LEU A 90 32.22 -10.77 16.90
C LEU A 90 33.75 -10.61 16.92
N ILE A 91 34.25 -9.37 17.00
CA ILE A 91 35.68 -9.11 17.04
C ILE A 91 36.32 -9.79 18.25
N ALA A 92 35.68 -9.70 19.43
CA ALA A 92 36.16 -10.39 20.63
C ALA A 92 36.15 -11.93 20.48
N SER A 93 35.02 -12.49 19.99
CA SER A 93 34.92 -13.94 19.75
C SER A 93 35.93 -14.42 18.73
N LEU A 94 36.14 -13.68 17.63
CA LEU A 94 37.11 -14.04 16.60
C LEU A 94 38.54 -14.01 17.11
N GLY A 95 38.90 -13.05 17.98
CA GLY A 95 40.22 -12.98 18.59
C GLY A 95 40.54 -14.24 19.42
N PHE A 96 39.62 -14.63 20.32
CA PHE A 96 39.81 -15.83 21.12
C PHE A 96 39.73 -17.13 20.30
N LEU A 97 38.85 -17.15 19.26
CA LEU A 97 38.73 -18.28 18.37
C LEU A 97 40.02 -18.51 17.57
N LEU A 98 40.65 -17.48 17.03
CA LEU A 98 41.93 -17.62 16.30
C LEU A 98 43.02 -18.22 17.17
N VAL A 99 43.10 -17.81 18.45
CA VAL A 99 44.01 -18.42 19.42
C VAL A 99 43.67 -19.89 19.65
N LEU A 100 42.36 -20.20 19.84
CA LEU A 100 41.88 -21.56 20.02
C LEU A 100 42.26 -22.45 18.81
N MET A 101 42.01 -21.93 17.59
CA MET A 101 42.34 -22.64 16.34
C MET A 101 43.85 -22.88 16.18
N TYR A 102 44.69 -21.97 16.69
CA TYR A 102 46.13 -22.14 16.70
C TYR A 102 46.55 -23.36 17.53
N PHE A 103 45.94 -23.54 18.72
CA PHE A 103 46.22 -24.66 19.62
C PHE A 103 45.59 -25.96 19.13
N SER A 104 44.36 -25.95 18.58
CA SER A 104 43.68 -27.18 18.16
C SER A 104 44.16 -27.64 16.80
N MET A 105 43.90 -26.86 15.71
CA MET A 105 44.24 -27.28 14.35
C MET A 105 45.67 -26.94 13.96
N GLY A 106 46.15 -25.75 14.34
CA GLY A 106 47.48 -25.25 13.94
C GLY A 106 48.60 -26.15 14.37
N HIS A 107 48.59 -26.55 15.65
CA HIS A 107 49.61 -27.44 16.17
C HIS A 107 49.34 -28.90 15.78
N MET A 108 48.12 -29.42 15.98
CA MET A 108 47.81 -30.85 15.76
C MET A 108 47.83 -31.26 14.30
N MET A 109 47.37 -30.43 13.36
CA MET A 109 47.30 -30.77 11.94
C MET A 109 48.52 -30.27 11.15
N TRP A 110 49.07 -29.09 11.49
CA TRP A 110 50.13 -28.45 10.72
C TRP A 110 51.45 -28.32 11.47
N GLY A 111 51.54 -28.82 12.73
CA GLY A 111 52.75 -28.81 13.50
C GLY A 111 53.31 -27.43 13.86
N TRP A 112 52.44 -26.42 14.01
CA TRP A 112 52.86 -25.07 14.38
C TRP A 112 53.54 -25.04 15.72
N PRO A 113 54.59 -24.21 15.91
CA PRO A 113 55.41 -24.20 17.12
C PRO A 113 54.59 -23.74 18.33
N LEU A 114 54.70 -24.47 19.43
CA LEU A 114 54.11 -24.10 20.73
C LEU A 114 55.23 -23.72 21.71
N PRO A 115 54.94 -22.96 22.76
CA PRO A 115 55.84 -22.80 23.88
C PRO A 115 56.19 -24.16 24.50
N SER A 116 57.43 -24.32 24.92
CA SER A 116 57.99 -25.59 25.43
C SER A 116 57.14 -26.22 26.57
N PHE A 117 56.41 -25.44 27.32
CA PHE A 117 55.47 -25.90 28.35
C PHE A 117 54.38 -26.86 27.84
N PHE A 118 53.97 -26.73 26.57
CA PHE A 118 52.92 -27.56 25.97
C PHE A 118 53.45 -28.81 25.27
N ASN A 119 54.77 -28.93 25.10
CA ASN A 119 55.36 -30.12 24.50
C ASN A 119 55.07 -31.34 25.39
N ASP A 120 54.45 -32.37 24.82
CA ASP A 120 54.00 -33.60 25.47
C ASP A 120 53.03 -33.41 26.65
N ASN A 121 52.51 -32.18 26.83
CA ASN A 121 51.55 -31.85 27.89
C ASN A 121 50.13 -31.74 27.32
N HIS A 122 49.57 -32.92 27.00
CA HIS A 122 48.22 -33.02 26.38
C HIS A 122 47.10 -32.49 27.30
N ILE A 123 47.24 -32.58 28.64
CA ILE A 123 46.27 -31.99 29.57
C ILE A 123 46.29 -30.48 29.51
N ALA A 124 47.45 -29.86 29.50
CA ALA A 124 47.52 -28.40 29.39
C ALA A 124 46.92 -27.87 28.07
N MET A 125 47.13 -28.62 26.97
CA MET A 125 46.50 -28.35 25.68
C MET A 125 44.96 -28.42 25.74
N GLY A 126 44.42 -29.45 26.38
CA GLY A 126 42.95 -29.58 26.57
C GLY A 126 42.39 -28.48 27.48
N LEU A 127 43.11 -28.13 28.57
CA LEU A 127 42.66 -27.08 29.50
C LEU A 127 42.64 -25.69 28.84
N ILE A 128 43.66 -25.33 28.02
CA ILE A 128 43.68 -24.03 27.32
C ILE A 128 42.57 -23.98 26.30
N GLN A 129 42.29 -25.06 25.56
CA GLN A 129 41.16 -25.12 24.61
C GLN A 129 39.82 -24.97 25.35
N MET A 130 39.64 -25.66 26.48
CA MET A 130 38.42 -25.52 27.31
C MET A 130 38.23 -24.10 27.81
N LEU A 131 39.29 -23.45 28.31
CA LEU A 131 39.22 -22.07 28.80
C LEU A 131 38.87 -21.06 27.70
N LEU A 132 39.50 -21.16 26.52
CA LEU A 132 39.25 -20.29 25.39
C LEU A 132 37.83 -20.48 24.85
N ALA A 133 37.36 -21.71 24.75
CA ALA A 133 35.99 -22.04 24.37
C ALA A 133 34.98 -21.45 25.39
N ALA A 134 35.23 -21.61 26.68
CA ALA A 134 34.38 -21.05 27.73
C ALA A 134 34.30 -19.51 27.64
N ILE A 135 35.42 -18.81 27.35
CA ILE A 135 35.42 -17.36 27.16
C ILE A 135 34.51 -16.97 25.99
N VAL A 136 34.59 -17.69 24.84
CA VAL A 136 33.73 -17.44 23.69
C VAL A 136 32.24 -17.68 24.03
N MET A 137 31.94 -18.71 24.82
CA MET A 137 30.59 -19.03 25.31
C MET A 137 30.06 -17.88 26.20
N VAL A 138 30.88 -17.34 27.11
CA VAL A 138 30.51 -16.22 27.97
C VAL A 138 30.28 -14.93 27.16
N ILE A 139 31.13 -14.63 26.19
CA ILE A 139 30.90 -13.50 25.27
C ILE A 139 29.54 -13.64 24.56
N ASN A 140 29.15 -14.85 24.26
CA ASN A 140 27.92 -15.18 23.54
C ASN A 140 26.79 -15.71 24.44
N GLN A 141 26.82 -15.46 25.76
CA GLN A 141 25.87 -15.96 26.77
C GLN A 141 24.39 -15.71 26.42
N LYS A 142 24.08 -14.67 25.62
CA LYS A 142 22.72 -14.34 25.20
C LYS A 142 22.03 -15.52 24.46
N PHE A 143 22.78 -16.30 23.67
CA PHE A 143 22.21 -17.50 23.01
C PHE A 143 21.77 -18.56 24.02
N PHE A 144 22.55 -18.76 25.09
CA PHE A 144 22.24 -19.75 26.13
C PHE A 144 21.05 -19.31 26.99
N THR A 145 21.06 -18.05 27.45
CA THR A 145 19.98 -17.52 28.27
C THR A 145 18.65 -17.46 27.53
N SER A 146 18.65 -17.04 26.27
CA SER A 146 17.45 -17.02 25.41
C SER A 146 17.01 -18.44 25.04
N GLY A 147 17.95 -19.30 24.60
CA GLY A 147 17.67 -20.64 24.13
C GLY A 147 17.11 -21.57 25.21
N PHE A 148 17.74 -21.65 26.39
CA PHE A 148 17.26 -22.49 27.49
C PHE A 148 15.99 -21.94 28.12
N LYS A 149 15.82 -20.61 28.23
CA LYS A 149 14.56 -20.04 28.67
C LYS A 149 13.41 -20.41 27.75
N SER A 150 13.59 -20.36 26.44
CA SER A 150 12.57 -20.75 25.45
C SER A 150 12.25 -22.24 25.53
N LEU A 151 13.26 -23.07 25.70
CA LEU A 151 13.10 -24.54 25.88
C LEU A 151 12.29 -24.86 27.14
N ALA A 152 12.62 -24.24 28.28
CA ALA A 152 11.90 -24.41 29.54
C ALA A 152 10.42 -24.03 29.45
N HIS A 153 10.06 -23.08 28.59
CA HIS A 153 8.67 -22.71 28.35
C HIS A 153 8.00 -23.53 27.24
N GLY A 154 8.58 -24.63 26.79
CA GLY A 154 7.99 -25.52 25.77
C GLY A 154 7.93 -24.91 24.36
N ALA A 155 8.73 -23.90 24.06
CA ALA A 155 8.78 -23.24 22.77
C ALA A 155 10.23 -23.08 22.29
N PRO A 156 10.89 -24.17 21.93
CA PRO A 156 12.25 -24.12 21.44
C PRO A 156 12.35 -23.23 20.21
N ASN A 157 13.38 -22.39 20.19
CA ASN A 157 13.65 -21.44 19.12
C ASN A 157 15.05 -21.71 18.51
N MET A 158 15.46 -20.85 17.59
CA MET A 158 16.79 -20.92 16.97
C MET A 158 17.94 -20.88 18.01
N ASP A 159 17.83 -19.99 19.01
CA ASP A 159 18.85 -19.88 20.06
C ASP A 159 18.94 -21.19 20.88
N THR A 160 17.82 -21.94 20.99
CA THR A 160 17.78 -23.27 21.61
C THR A 160 18.70 -24.30 20.87
N LEU A 161 18.59 -24.33 19.53
CA LEU A 161 19.39 -25.23 18.72
C LEU A 161 20.90 -24.97 18.87
N ILE A 162 21.26 -23.67 18.84
CA ILE A 162 22.63 -23.21 19.02
C ILE A 162 23.15 -23.53 20.42
N ALA A 163 22.36 -23.20 21.44
CA ALA A 163 22.72 -23.46 22.83
C ALA A 163 22.89 -24.94 23.11
N MET A 164 22.00 -25.80 22.60
CA MET A 164 22.08 -27.25 22.74
C MET A 164 23.33 -27.80 22.03
N GLY A 165 23.56 -27.42 20.77
CA GLY A 165 24.70 -27.91 19.99
C GLY A 165 26.05 -27.52 20.60
N SER A 166 26.19 -26.21 20.93
CA SER A 166 27.44 -25.72 21.56
C SER A 166 27.64 -26.26 22.97
N SER A 167 26.59 -26.37 23.79
CA SER A 167 26.70 -26.99 25.12
C SER A 167 27.04 -28.49 25.05
N ALA A 168 26.44 -29.24 24.12
CA ALA A 168 26.73 -30.66 23.94
C ALA A 168 28.20 -30.88 23.54
N ALA A 169 28.71 -30.08 22.60
CA ALA A 169 30.12 -30.12 22.20
C ALA A 169 31.07 -29.84 23.38
N PHE A 170 30.79 -28.77 24.14
CA PHE A 170 31.60 -28.38 25.28
C PHE A 170 31.57 -29.39 26.42
N ILE A 171 30.39 -29.90 26.80
CA ILE A 171 30.21 -30.89 27.87
C ILE A 171 30.91 -32.21 27.50
N TYR A 172 30.72 -32.69 26.26
CA TYR A 172 31.37 -33.92 25.78
C TYR A 172 32.90 -33.82 25.84
N SER A 173 33.44 -32.69 25.29
CA SER A 173 34.91 -32.48 25.33
C SER A 173 35.44 -32.35 26.74
N THR A 174 34.67 -31.79 27.66
CA THR A 174 35.03 -31.74 29.08
C THR A 174 35.09 -33.15 29.68
N ILE A 175 34.12 -34.04 29.40
CA ILE A 175 34.12 -35.45 29.83
C ILE A 175 35.34 -36.18 29.27
N MET A 176 35.64 -35.96 27.98
CA MET A 176 36.84 -36.56 27.34
C MET A 176 38.15 -36.07 27.96
N LEU A 177 38.22 -34.79 28.32
CA LEU A 177 39.35 -34.19 29.03
C LEU A 177 39.54 -34.85 30.40
N PHE A 178 38.51 -35.09 31.16
CA PHE A 178 38.57 -35.86 32.42
C PHE A 178 38.97 -37.30 32.20
N ALA A 179 38.45 -37.99 31.16
CA ALA A 179 38.85 -39.33 30.82
C ALA A 179 40.36 -39.39 30.43
N MET A 180 40.82 -38.39 29.70
CA MET A 180 42.22 -38.23 29.28
C MET A 180 43.16 -38.08 30.50
N THR A 181 42.75 -37.30 31.54
CA THR A 181 43.56 -37.18 32.75
C THR A 181 43.78 -38.55 33.44
N ARG A 182 42.74 -39.42 33.45
CA ARG A 182 42.83 -40.75 33.99
C ARG A 182 43.77 -41.63 33.14
N ALA A 183 43.58 -41.60 31.81
CA ALA A 183 44.46 -42.38 30.89
C ALA A 183 45.93 -41.98 31.02
N GLN A 184 46.21 -40.68 31.23
CA GLN A 184 47.60 -40.23 31.45
C GLN A 184 48.20 -40.71 32.78
N VAL A 185 47.41 -40.72 33.87
CA VAL A 185 47.84 -41.30 35.17
C VAL A 185 48.09 -42.82 35.06
N ASP A 186 47.29 -43.55 34.26
CA ASP A 186 47.44 -44.95 34.01
C ASP A 186 48.58 -45.25 33.00
N GLY A 187 49.25 -44.24 32.46
CA GLY A 187 50.37 -44.39 31.52
C GLY A 187 50.00 -44.83 30.11
N ASN A 188 48.71 -44.79 29.74
CA ASN A 188 48.22 -45.25 28.43
C ASN A 188 48.18 -44.09 27.45
N MET A 189 49.31 -43.85 26.76
CA MET A 189 49.44 -42.73 25.81
C MET A 189 48.52 -42.88 24.56
N GLU A 190 48.25 -44.11 24.13
CA GLU A 190 47.38 -44.40 23.01
C GLU A 190 45.93 -43.92 23.28
N LEU A 191 45.46 -44.16 24.50
CA LEU A 191 44.16 -43.62 24.92
C LEU A 191 44.18 -42.10 25.10
N VAL A 192 45.28 -41.53 25.54
CA VAL A 192 45.43 -40.04 25.64
C VAL A 192 45.28 -39.39 24.26
N ASP A 193 45.99 -39.89 23.25
CA ASP A 193 45.93 -39.39 21.88
C ASP A 193 44.55 -39.57 21.29
N ARG A 194 43.91 -40.70 21.55
CA ARG A 194 42.53 -40.93 21.10
C ARG A 194 41.53 -39.93 21.70
N TYR A 195 41.58 -39.71 23.02
CA TYR A 195 40.72 -38.74 23.68
C TYR A 195 40.98 -37.31 23.23
N MET A 196 42.23 -36.95 22.96
CA MET A 196 42.61 -35.63 22.45
C MET A 196 42.02 -35.39 21.06
N MET A 197 41.93 -36.41 20.20
CA MET A 197 41.29 -36.30 18.89
C MET A 197 39.74 -36.19 18.94
N GLU A 198 39.15 -36.52 20.09
CA GLU A 198 37.69 -36.41 20.32
C GLU A 198 37.27 -35.09 20.96
N PHE A 199 38.12 -34.08 21.02
CA PHE A 199 37.73 -32.73 21.48
C PHE A 199 36.96 -31.98 20.42
N TYR A 200 35.88 -31.30 20.83
CA TYR A 200 35.03 -30.43 20.03
C TYR A 200 34.95 -29.02 20.66
N PHE A 201 35.94 -28.56 21.45
CA PHE A 201 35.98 -27.24 22.04
C PHE A 201 36.01 -26.14 20.97
N GLU A 202 36.78 -26.37 19.88
CA GLU A 202 36.79 -25.44 18.74
C GLU A 202 35.43 -25.40 18.03
N SER A 203 34.75 -26.55 17.88
CA SER A 203 33.42 -26.60 17.26
C SER A 203 32.41 -25.82 18.08
N ALA A 204 32.43 -25.93 19.43
CA ALA A 204 31.55 -25.14 20.30
C ALA A 204 31.77 -23.64 20.15
N ALA A 205 33.03 -23.17 20.07
CA ALA A 205 33.37 -21.75 19.89
C ALA A 205 33.11 -21.28 18.46
N MET A 206 33.40 -22.12 17.44
CA MET A 206 33.22 -21.77 16.02
C MET A 206 31.74 -21.60 15.67
N ILE A 207 30.86 -22.51 16.14
CA ILE A 207 29.42 -22.43 15.97
C ILE A 207 28.91 -21.06 16.43
N LEU A 208 29.26 -20.63 17.65
CA LEU A 208 28.83 -19.36 18.22
C LEU A 208 29.36 -18.15 17.42
N THR A 209 30.62 -18.23 16.99
CA THR A 209 31.26 -17.12 16.24
C THR A 209 30.66 -16.99 14.84
N LEU A 210 30.51 -18.09 14.08
CA LEU A 210 29.98 -18.08 12.74
C LEU A 210 28.49 -17.66 12.74
N ILE A 211 27.70 -18.12 13.70
CA ILE A 211 26.31 -17.68 13.84
C ILE A 211 26.26 -16.19 14.21
N THR A 212 27.21 -15.69 15.01
CA THR A 212 27.30 -14.25 15.30
C THR A 212 27.63 -13.45 14.02
N VAL A 213 28.44 -13.98 13.08
CA VAL A 213 28.63 -13.38 11.74
C VAL A 213 27.30 -13.31 11.00
N GLY A 214 26.56 -14.42 10.90
CA GLY A 214 25.25 -14.46 10.25
C GLY A 214 24.28 -13.44 10.85
N LYS A 215 24.21 -13.37 12.18
CA LYS A 215 23.36 -12.41 12.91
C LYS A 215 23.80 -10.94 12.71
N MET A 216 25.09 -10.68 12.61
CA MET A 216 25.59 -9.34 12.30
C MET A 216 25.22 -8.92 10.88
N LEU A 217 25.36 -9.81 9.89
CA LEU A 217 24.95 -9.58 8.52
C LEU A 217 23.43 -9.34 8.42
N GLU A 218 22.65 -10.11 9.18
CA GLU A 218 21.20 -9.91 9.34
C GLU A 218 20.88 -8.51 9.87
N ALA A 219 21.50 -8.08 10.98
CA ALA A 219 21.27 -6.77 11.59
C ALA A 219 21.68 -5.62 10.65
N TYR A 220 22.83 -5.74 10.01
CA TYR A 220 23.31 -4.77 9.00
C TYR A 220 22.33 -4.62 7.84
N SER A 221 21.81 -5.73 7.34
CA SER A 221 20.88 -5.75 6.23
C SER A 221 19.52 -5.14 6.61
N LYS A 222 19.01 -5.45 7.80
CA LYS A 222 17.82 -4.79 8.38
C LYS A 222 18.02 -3.27 8.45
N GLY A 223 19.20 -2.81 8.90
CA GLY A 223 19.54 -1.39 8.92
C GLY A 223 19.51 -0.73 7.54
N LYS A 224 19.95 -1.44 6.47
CA LYS A 224 19.90 -0.93 5.09
C LYS A 224 18.48 -0.90 4.50
N THR A 225 17.64 -1.86 4.83
CA THR A 225 16.25 -1.90 4.32
C THR A 225 15.38 -0.78 4.87
N THR A 226 15.68 -0.25 6.06
CA THR A 226 14.98 0.90 6.65
C THR A 226 15.43 2.26 6.09
N ASN A 227 16.42 2.30 5.21
CA ASN A 227 16.98 3.57 4.72
C ASN A 227 15.98 4.39 3.88
N ALA A 228 15.07 3.75 3.14
CA ALA A 228 14.04 4.44 2.37
C ALA A 228 13.14 5.27 3.30
N LEU A 229 12.63 4.66 4.37
CA LEU A 229 11.81 5.33 5.37
C LEU A 229 12.58 6.45 6.10
N LYS A 230 13.85 6.19 6.48
CA LYS A 230 14.72 7.23 7.05
C LYS A 230 14.96 8.41 6.11
N SER A 231 15.03 8.16 4.81
CA SER A 231 15.21 9.22 3.82
C SER A 231 13.98 10.12 3.74
N LEU A 232 12.78 9.54 3.77
CA LEU A 232 11.52 10.28 3.83
C LEU A 232 11.42 11.11 5.12
N MET A 233 11.71 10.52 6.28
CA MET A 233 11.70 11.23 7.57
C MET A 233 12.68 12.43 7.62
N LYS A 234 13.81 12.33 6.93
CA LYS A 234 14.80 13.42 6.86
C LYS A 234 14.35 14.61 6.02
N LEU A 235 13.35 14.43 5.16
CA LEU A 235 12.78 15.51 4.35
C LEU A 235 11.86 16.42 5.18
N ALA A 236 11.36 15.94 6.32
CA ALA A 236 10.47 16.70 7.19
C ALA A 236 11.14 18.00 7.66
N PRO A 237 10.57 19.18 7.33
CA PRO A 237 11.05 20.46 7.79
C PRO A 237 10.92 20.55 9.31
N LYS A 238 11.85 21.28 9.95
CA LYS A 238 11.83 21.47 11.40
C LYS A 238 11.22 22.79 11.81
N THR A 239 11.24 23.78 10.92
CA THR A 239 10.79 25.15 11.15
C THR A 239 10.01 25.64 9.94
N ALA A 240 9.13 26.61 10.17
CA ALA A 240 8.38 27.35 9.15
C ALA A 240 8.50 28.85 9.37
N ASN A 241 8.54 29.63 8.32
CA ASN A 241 8.48 31.09 8.37
C ASN A 241 7.03 31.52 8.19
N VAL A 242 6.37 31.94 9.25
CA VAL A 242 4.94 32.25 9.30
C VAL A 242 4.75 33.76 9.49
N ILE A 243 3.74 34.34 8.84
CA ILE A 243 3.35 35.74 9.03
C ILE A 243 2.34 35.81 10.17
N ARG A 244 2.71 36.43 11.29
CA ARG A 244 1.83 36.72 12.43
C ARG A 244 1.89 38.20 12.75
N ASP A 245 0.75 38.83 12.91
CA ASP A 245 0.63 40.27 13.18
C ASP A 245 1.39 41.14 12.16
N GLY A 246 1.40 40.73 10.86
CA GLY A 246 2.08 41.43 9.78
C GLY A 246 3.61 41.33 9.80
N ARG A 247 4.19 40.46 10.65
CA ARG A 247 5.63 40.23 10.73
C ARG A 247 5.94 38.76 10.47
N GLU A 248 7.02 38.53 9.74
CA GLU A 248 7.55 37.18 9.55
C GLU A 248 8.26 36.69 10.82
N VAL A 249 7.84 35.53 11.29
CA VAL A 249 8.38 34.87 12.48
C VAL A 249 8.71 33.43 12.15
N THR A 250 9.93 32.98 12.42
CA THR A 250 10.30 31.57 12.32
C THR A 250 9.78 30.80 13.53
N VAL A 251 8.92 29.82 13.30
CA VAL A 251 8.33 28.97 14.35
C VAL A 251 8.72 27.51 14.14
N GLY A 252 8.71 26.72 15.18
CA GLY A 252 8.80 25.25 15.01
C GLY A 252 7.59 24.72 14.27
N ILE A 253 7.78 23.68 13.44
CA ILE A 253 6.73 23.12 12.61
C ILE A 253 5.46 22.73 13.39
N ASP A 254 5.64 22.26 14.62
CA ASP A 254 4.55 21.87 15.52
C ASP A 254 3.68 23.04 16.00
N ASN A 255 4.14 24.27 15.80
CA ASN A 255 3.44 25.49 16.19
C ASN A 255 2.71 26.16 15.02
N VAL A 256 2.78 25.60 13.82
CA VAL A 256 2.02 26.05 12.67
C VAL A 256 0.58 25.59 12.81
N ARG A 257 -0.38 26.47 12.51
CA ARG A 257 -1.83 26.20 12.59
C ARG A 257 -2.45 26.27 11.22
N LYS A 258 -3.53 25.53 11.02
CA LYS A 258 -4.35 25.64 9.81
C LYS A 258 -4.83 27.10 9.65
N GLY A 259 -4.66 27.66 8.45
CA GLY A 259 -4.94 29.08 8.14
C GLY A 259 -3.78 30.03 8.41
N ASP A 260 -2.65 29.58 9.00
CA ASP A 260 -1.45 30.41 9.09
C ASP A 260 -0.89 30.67 7.68
N ILE A 261 -0.46 31.90 7.42
CA ILE A 261 0.20 32.26 6.17
C ILE A 261 1.70 32.02 6.34
N PHE A 262 2.29 31.20 5.49
CA PHE A 262 3.72 30.93 5.50
C PHE A 262 4.40 31.33 4.20
N VAL A 263 5.71 31.58 4.30
CA VAL A 263 6.55 32.07 3.22
C VAL A 263 7.62 31.04 2.90
N VAL A 264 7.82 30.78 1.59
CA VAL A 264 8.84 29.85 1.11
C VAL A 264 9.71 30.53 0.06
N ARG A 265 10.99 30.63 0.33
CA ARG A 265 11.98 31.22 -0.56
C ARG A 265 12.61 30.20 -1.47
N PRO A 266 13.25 30.62 -2.58
CA PRO A 266 14.04 29.71 -3.42
C PRO A 266 15.06 28.91 -2.60
N GLY A 267 15.08 27.60 -2.79
CA GLY A 267 15.97 26.68 -2.07
C GLY A 267 15.44 26.21 -0.71
N GLU A 268 14.27 26.67 -0.27
CA GLU A 268 13.64 26.22 0.97
C GLU A 268 12.63 25.09 0.70
N ASN A 269 12.50 24.16 1.63
CA ASN A 269 11.45 23.16 1.59
C ASN A 269 10.13 23.76 2.09
N ILE A 270 9.03 23.37 1.46
CA ILE A 270 7.67 23.72 1.88
C ILE A 270 7.38 23.08 3.24
N PRO A 271 7.02 23.87 4.27
CA PRO A 271 6.94 23.36 5.65
C PRO A 271 5.72 22.48 5.93
N VAL A 272 4.56 22.86 5.43
CA VAL A 272 3.25 22.20 5.59
C VAL A 272 2.48 22.23 4.29
N ASP A 273 1.43 21.43 4.15
CA ASP A 273 0.58 21.51 2.97
C ASP A 273 -0.22 22.82 2.97
N GLY A 274 -0.38 23.39 1.82
CA GLY A 274 -1.05 24.69 1.68
C GLY A 274 -1.50 25.00 0.27
N ILE A 275 -2.16 26.17 0.13
CA ILE A 275 -2.54 26.75 -1.15
C ILE A 275 -1.74 28.03 -1.36
N VAL A 276 -1.22 28.22 -2.55
CA VAL A 276 -0.48 29.45 -2.93
C VAL A 276 -1.46 30.63 -2.99
N ILE A 277 -1.21 31.67 -2.20
CA ILE A 277 -1.99 32.91 -2.22
C ILE A 277 -1.35 33.92 -3.17
N GLU A 278 0.00 33.99 -3.19
CA GLU A 278 0.76 34.97 -3.93
C GLU A 278 2.11 34.40 -4.38
N GLY A 279 2.52 34.73 -5.59
CA GLY A 279 3.78 34.30 -6.17
C GLY A 279 3.62 33.21 -7.21
N THR A 280 4.71 32.97 -7.94
CA THR A 280 4.84 31.88 -8.92
C THR A 280 6.21 31.26 -8.77
N SER A 281 6.30 29.93 -8.81
CA SER A 281 7.58 29.22 -8.72
C SER A 281 7.50 27.82 -9.30
N ALA A 282 8.64 27.31 -9.75
CA ALA A 282 8.82 25.91 -10.03
C ALA A 282 9.14 25.13 -8.74
N VAL A 283 8.29 24.18 -8.38
CA VAL A 283 8.42 23.35 -7.18
C VAL A 283 8.84 21.94 -7.58
N ASN A 284 9.91 21.44 -6.97
CA ASN A 284 10.36 20.07 -7.17
C ASN A 284 9.66 19.13 -6.19
N GLU A 285 8.75 18.33 -6.71
CA GLU A 285 7.95 17.37 -5.96
C GLU A 285 8.54 15.94 -6.00
N SER A 286 9.74 15.76 -6.55
CA SER A 286 10.36 14.44 -6.77
C SER A 286 10.52 13.61 -5.49
N ALA A 287 10.57 14.25 -4.35
CA ALA A 287 10.67 13.59 -3.05
C ALA A 287 9.41 12.78 -2.68
N LEU A 288 8.24 13.21 -3.15
CA LEU A 288 6.94 12.60 -2.90
C LEU A 288 6.42 11.83 -4.11
N THR A 289 6.51 12.42 -5.30
CA THR A 289 5.97 11.85 -6.54
C THR A 289 6.98 10.98 -7.30
N GLY A 290 8.27 11.18 -7.08
CA GLY A 290 9.35 10.54 -7.85
C GLY A 290 9.58 11.18 -9.23
N GLU A 291 8.90 12.28 -9.58
CA GLU A 291 9.12 12.99 -10.84
C GLU A 291 10.27 13.98 -10.73
N SER A 292 11.18 13.93 -11.69
CA SER A 292 12.36 14.81 -11.67
C SER A 292 12.10 16.21 -12.25
N LEU A 293 11.02 16.39 -13.02
CA LEU A 293 10.66 17.68 -13.58
C LEU A 293 9.93 18.51 -12.53
N PRO A 294 10.37 19.75 -12.28
CA PRO A 294 9.66 20.68 -11.41
C PRO A 294 8.28 21.03 -11.98
N VAL A 295 7.32 21.24 -11.11
CA VAL A 295 5.96 21.65 -11.46
C VAL A 295 5.81 23.14 -11.18
N ASP A 296 5.33 23.90 -12.16
CA ASP A 296 5.05 25.32 -11.98
C ASP A 296 3.81 25.49 -11.10
N LYS A 297 3.92 26.34 -10.08
CA LYS A 297 2.85 26.67 -9.12
C LYS A 297 2.56 28.15 -9.17
N ALA A 298 1.28 28.50 -9.21
CA ALA A 298 0.76 29.86 -9.22
C ALA A 298 -0.30 30.05 -8.11
N ALA A 299 -0.82 31.26 -7.97
CA ALA A 299 -1.86 31.53 -6.98
C ALA A 299 -3.11 30.65 -7.24
N GLY A 300 -3.58 29.95 -6.20
CA GLY A 300 -4.66 28.98 -6.25
C GLY A 300 -4.20 27.51 -6.29
N ASP A 301 -2.92 27.24 -6.59
CA ASP A 301 -2.40 25.88 -6.66
C ASP A 301 -2.05 25.32 -5.28
N GLU A 302 -2.24 24.01 -5.12
CA GLU A 302 -1.84 23.29 -3.92
C GLU A 302 -0.33 23.01 -3.90
N VAL A 303 0.27 23.08 -2.72
CA VAL A 303 1.66 22.74 -2.45
C VAL A 303 1.74 21.75 -1.30
N SER A 304 2.63 20.78 -1.42
CA SER A 304 2.81 19.70 -0.45
C SER A 304 4.05 19.88 0.42
N SER A 305 3.92 19.51 1.66
CA SER A 305 5.01 19.49 2.66
C SER A 305 6.22 18.70 2.17
N ALA A 306 7.43 19.18 2.50
CA ALA A 306 8.73 18.60 2.14
C ALA A 306 9.13 18.66 0.65
N THR A 307 8.33 19.29 -0.22
CA THR A 307 8.72 19.59 -1.59
C THR A 307 9.65 20.83 -1.60
N LEU A 308 10.51 20.94 -2.61
CA LEU A 308 11.55 21.96 -2.69
C LEU A 308 11.16 23.10 -3.63
N ASN A 309 11.04 24.31 -3.10
CA ASN A 309 10.85 25.51 -3.91
C ASN A 309 12.16 25.88 -4.65
N GLN A 310 12.15 25.95 -6.00
CA GLN A 310 13.38 26.14 -6.76
C GLN A 310 13.68 27.58 -7.16
N SER A 311 12.70 28.32 -7.64
CA SER A 311 12.98 29.56 -8.37
C SER A 311 12.32 30.82 -7.81
N GLY A 312 11.03 30.80 -7.55
CA GLY A 312 10.25 31.98 -7.15
C GLY A 312 10.01 32.07 -5.64
N PHE A 313 9.39 33.15 -5.27
CA PHE A 313 8.90 33.36 -3.91
C PHE A 313 7.43 32.93 -3.86
N LEU A 314 7.08 32.13 -2.85
CA LEU A 314 5.72 31.65 -2.63
C LEU A 314 5.23 32.11 -1.25
N ARG A 315 3.99 32.59 -1.23
CA ARG A 315 3.24 32.88 -0.02
C ARG A 315 1.99 31.99 -0.03
N CYS A 316 1.89 31.13 0.98
CA CYS A 316 0.90 30.08 1.01
C CYS A 316 0.10 30.14 2.31
N GLU A 317 -1.16 29.68 2.25
CA GLU A 317 -2.01 29.44 3.42
C GLU A 317 -1.95 27.96 3.80
N ALA A 318 -1.72 27.66 5.06
CA ALA A 318 -1.64 26.29 5.57
C ALA A 318 -3.02 25.60 5.58
N THR A 319 -3.17 24.52 4.83
CA THR A 319 -4.40 23.71 4.76
C THR A 319 -4.36 22.50 5.65
N ARG A 320 -3.20 21.79 5.73
CA ARG A 320 -2.98 20.64 6.58
C ARG A 320 -1.69 20.83 7.38
N VAL A 321 -1.74 20.51 8.67
CA VAL A 321 -0.62 20.74 9.60
C VAL A 321 -0.40 19.51 10.48
N GLY A 322 0.80 19.36 11.03
CA GLY A 322 1.12 18.30 11.97
C GLY A 322 0.99 16.91 11.35
N GLU A 323 0.18 16.05 11.95
CA GLU A 323 -0.04 14.66 11.53
C GLU A 323 -0.86 14.54 10.25
N ASP A 324 -1.62 15.57 9.90
CA ASP A 324 -2.49 15.57 8.71
C ASP A 324 -1.73 15.97 7.44
N THR A 325 -0.45 16.37 7.53
CA THR A 325 0.34 16.69 6.33
C THR A 325 0.56 15.46 5.45
N SER A 326 0.60 15.67 4.13
CA SER A 326 0.84 14.61 3.14
C SER A 326 2.09 13.79 3.46
N LEU A 327 3.19 14.45 3.86
CA LEU A 327 4.41 13.74 4.28
C LEU A 327 4.19 12.86 5.52
N ALA A 328 3.47 13.35 6.53
CA ALA A 328 3.21 12.60 7.75
C ALA A 328 2.37 11.35 7.46
N GLN A 329 1.34 11.47 6.63
CA GLN A 329 0.51 10.35 6.18
C GLN A 329 1.33 9.31 5.38
N ILE A 330 2.23 9.76 4.49
CA ILE A 330 3.12 8.85 3.75
C ILE A 330 4.03 8.08 4.71
N ILE A 331 4.66 8.75 5.67
CA ILE A 331 5.52 8.12 6.67
C ILE A 331 4.72 7.09 7.47
N GLN A 332 3.51 7.44 7.88
CA GLN A 332 2.63 6.54 8.63
C GLN A 332 2.26 5.30 7.80
N MET A 333 1.79 5.46 6.56
CA MET A 333 1.45 4.34 5.68
C MET A 333 2.62 3.39 5.46
N VAL A 334 3.82 3.92 5.18
CA VAL A 334 5.01 3.08 4.98
C VAL A 334 5.43 2.36 6.28
N SER A 335 5.27 3.02 7.43
CA SER A 335 5.53 2.43 8.76
C SER A 335 4.54 1.29 9.07
N ASP A 336 3.25 1.50 8.81
CA ASP A 336 2.19 0.52 9.05
C ASP A 336 2.32 -0.69 8.11
N ALA A 337 2.62 -0.44 6.83
CA ALA A 337 2.91 -1.51 5.89
C ALA A 337 4.11 -2.38 6.34
N ALA A 338 5.12 -1.79 6.97
CA ALA A 338 6.24 -2.53 7.53
C ALA A 338 5.89 -3.32 8.81
N ALA A 339 4.83 -2.93 9.51
CA ALA A 339 4.36 -3.60 10.72
C ALA A 339 3.41 -4.76 10.44
N THR A 340 2.74 -4.78 9.28
CA THR A 340 1.77 -5.81 8.90
C THR A 340 2.44 -7.03 8.27
N LYS A 341 1.71 -8.14 8.17
CA LYS A 341 2.19 -9.39 7.57
C LYS A 341 1.42 -9.79 6.33
N ALA A 342 2.14 -10.09 5.28
CA ALA A 342 1.57 -10.75 4.11
C ALA A 342 1.10 -12.19 4.41
N PRO A 343 0.08 -12.71 3.73
CA PRO A 343 -0.42 -14.08 3.90
C PRO A 343 0.67 -15.15 3.78
N VAL A 344 1.62 -14.99 2.85
CA VAL A 344 2.74 -15.92 2.67
C VAL A 344 3.67 -15.94 3.87
N ALA A 345 3.81 -14.86 4.63
CA ALA A 345 4.61 -14.79 5.85
C ALA A 345 3.96 -15.60 6.98
N LYS A 346 2.64 -15.57 7.11
CA LYS A 346 1.90 -16.37 8.10
C LYS A 346 2.13 -17.88 7.88
N LEU A 347 2.17 -18.32 6.61
CA LEU A 347 2.49 -19.71 6.26
C LEU A 347 3.93 -20.08 6.63
N ALA A 348 4.91 -19.22 6.34
CA ALA A 348 6.31 -19.46 6.70
C ALA A 348 6.52 -19.54 8.22
N ASP A 349 5.83 -18.72 8.99
CA ASP A 349 5.86 -18.75 10.45
C ASP A 349 5.27 -20.05 11.03
N THR A 350 4.17 -20.53 10.46
CA THR A 350 3.55 -21.82 10.83
C THR A 350 4.51 -22.97 10.60
N ILE A 351 5.15 -23.02 9.42
CA ILE A 351 6.17 -24.02 9.09
C ILE A 351 7.32 -23.95 10.11
N SER A 352 7.83 -22.76 10.42
CA SER A 352 8.91 -22.56 11.41
C SER A 352 8.57 -23.09 12.80
N GLY A 353 7.32 -22.99 13.22
CA GLY A 353 6.85 -23.48 14.53
C GLY A 353 6.99 -24.98 14.70
N TYR A 354 6.73 -25.75 13.65
CA TYR A 354 6.90 -27.22 13.66
C TYR A 354 8.32 -27.67 13.36
N PHE A 355 9.09 -26.87 12.65
CA PHE A 355 10.41 -27.23 12.15
C PHE A 355 11.42 -27.47 13.28
N VAL A 356 11.49 -26.56 14.27
CA VAL A 356 12.48 -26.65 15.36
C VAL A 356 12.29 -27.90 16.22
N PRO A 357 11.09 -28.27 16.71
CA PRO A 357 10.86 -29.53 17.40
C PRO A 357 11.21 -30.76 16.57
N ALA A 358 10.84 -30.74 15.26
CA ALA A 358 11.15 -31.84 14.36
C ALA A 358 12.68 -32.07 14.22
N VAL A 359 13.44 -30.98 14.08
CA VAL A 359 14.90 -31.03 13.99
C VAL A 359 15.54 -31.60 15.27
N ILE A 360 15.07 -31.20 16.44
CA ILE A 360 15.54 -31.77 17.71
C ILE A 360 15.30 -33.29 17.72
N GLY A 361 14.12 -33.73 17.28
CA GLY A 361 13.81 -35.17 17.15
C GLY A 361 14.75 -35.87 16.17
N ILE A 362 14.99 -35.29 14.99
CA ILE A 362 15.94 -35.84 13.99
C ILE A 362 17.35 -35.94 14.57
N ALA A 363 17.83 -34.92 15.26
CA ALA A 363 19.16 -34.94 15.87
C ALA A 363 19.32 -36.03 16.91
N ILE A 364 18.31 -36.22 17.77
CA ILE A 364 18.30 -37.33 18.78
C ILE A 364 18.29 -38.68 18.07
N VAL A 365 17.40 -38.89 17.11
CA VAL A 365 17.32 -40.15 16.33
C VAL A 365 18.63 -40.41 15.61
N THR A 366 19.23 -39.39 14.97
CA THR A 366 20.54 -39.54 14.30
C THR A 366 21.61 -40.00 15.27
N THR A 367 21.70 -39.37 16.44
CA THR A 367 22.70 -39.76 17.47
C THR A 367 22.49 -41.20 17.93
N ILE A 368 21.24 -41.59 18.22
CA ILE A 368 20.90 -42.96 18.65
C ILE A 368 21.22 -43.98 17.56
N LEU A 369 20.87 -43.71 16.31
CA LEU A 369 21.13 -44.62 15.19
C LEU A 369 22.63 -44.90 15.00
N TRP A 370 23.47 -43.86 15.06
CA TRP A 370 24.93 -44.04 14.93
C TRP A 370 25.54 -44.79 16.10
N LEU A 371 25.00 -44.63 17.32
CA LEU A 371 25.41 -45.45 18.48
C LEU A 371 25.01 -46.91 18.28
N LEU A 372 23.81 -47.19 17.76
CA LEU A 372 23.33 -48.55 17.47
C LEU A 372 24.13 -49.24 16.35
N VAL A 373 24.62 -48.46 15.38
CA VAL A 373 25.51 -48.95 14.29
C VAL A 373 26.93 -49.25 14.82
N GLY A 374 27.23 -48.92 16.08
CA GLY A 374 28.51 -49.21 16.72
C GLY A 374 29.59 -48.15 16.51
N GLN A 375 29.22 -46.94 16.09
CA GLN A 375 30.16 -45.83 16.00
C GLN A 375 30.51 -45.25 17.38
N THR A 376 31.61 -44.51 17.47
CA THR A 376 31.99 -43.86 18.74
C THR A 376 30.98 -42.85 19.19
N ALA A 377 30.87 -42.63 20.51
CA ALA A 377 29.96 -41.60 21.06
C ALA A 377 30.27 -40.22 20.52
N GLY A 378 31.56 -39.90 20.29
CA GLY A 378 32.00 -38.66 19.68
C GLY A 378 31.47 -38.46 18.27
N PHE A 379 31.56 -39.47 17.41
CA PHE A 379 31.08 -39.45 16.04
C PHE A 379 29.55 -39.28 16.02
N ALA A 380 28.81 -40.06 16.81
CA ALA A 380 27.36 -40.01 16.87
C ALA A 380 26.86 -38.63 17.34
N LEU A 381 27.49 -38.09 18.38
CA LEU A 381 27.15 -36.79 18.93
C LEU A 381 27.48 -35.66 17.93
N ALA A 382 28.63 -35.74 17.25
CA ALA A 382 29.00 -34.75 16.22
C ALA A 382 27.97 -34.70 15.08
N ARG A 383 27.40 -35.86 14.66
CA ARG A 383 26.29 -35.90 13.66
C ARG A 383 25.04 -35.26 14.20
N GLY A 384 24.64 -35.54 15.42
CA GLY A 384 23.49 -34.89 16.07
C GLY A 384 23.66 -33.38 16.21
N ILE A 385 24.84 -32.92 16.65
CA ILE A 385 25.18 -31.48 16.74
C ILE A 385 25.14 -30.85 15.36
N CYS A 386 25.70 -31.50 14.35
CA CYS A 386 25.69 -30.97 12.97
C CYS A 386 24.26 -30.79 12.45
N VAL A 387 23.35 -31.75 12.71
CA VAL A 387 21.92 -31.62 12.36
C VAL A 387 21.30 -30.41 13.07
N LEU A 388 21.53 -30.24 14.39
CA LEU A 388 21.00 -29.08 15.13
C LEU A 388 21.47 -27.75 14.55
N VAL A 389 22.75 -27.65 14.20
CA VAL A 389 23.35 -26.40 13.70
C VAL A 389 22.91 -26.08 12.29
N VAL A 390 22.96 -27.06 11.37
CA VAL A 390 22.59 -26.89 9.96
C VAL A 390 21.11 -26.53 9.79
N SER A 391 20.29 -27.03 10.69
CA SER A 391 18.83 -26.86 10.58
C SER A 391 18.31 -25.54 11.14
N CYS A 392 19.14 -24.55 11.38
CA CYS A 392 18.67 -23.23 11.83
C CYS A 392 17.82 -22.55 10.76
N PRO A 393 16.53 -22.22 11.01
CA PRO A 393 15.68 -21.54 10.03
C PRO A 393 15.92 -20.02 10.00
N CYS A 394 17.17 -19.56 10.14
CA CYS A 394 17.54 -18.15 10.24
C CYS A 394 17.08 -17.34 9.03
N ALA A 395 17.32 -17.87 7.83
CA ALA A 395 16.97 -17.22 6.57
C ALA A 395 15.46 -17.18 6.33
N LEU A 396 14.71 -18.18 6.80
CA LEU A 396 13.26 -18.27 6.61
C LEU A 396 12.51 -17.11 7.27
N GLY A 397 12.90 -16.73 8.49
CA GLY A 397 12.29 -15.61 9.21
C GLY A 397 12.54 -14.23 8.58
N LEU A 398 13.54 -14.12 7.69
CA LEU A 398 13.89 -12.87 6.98
C LEU A 398 13.36 -12.83 5.56
N ALA A 399 13.06 -13.97 4.96
CA ALA A 399 12.74 -14.11 3.55
C ALA A 399 11.62 -13.17 3.08
N THR A 400 10.56 -13.05 3.87
CA THR A 400 9.39 -12.23 3.57
C THR A 400 9.53 -10.77 4.05
N PRO A 401 9.85 -10.48 5.34
CA PRO A 401 9.84 -9.10 5.82
C PRO A 401 10.83 -8.18 5.11
N VAL A 402 12.02 -8.70 4.76
CA VAL A 402 13.04 -7.90 4.06
C VAL A 402 12.58 -7.56 2.63
N ALA A 403 12.00 -8.51 1.90
CA ALA A 403 11.51 -8.27 0.55
C ALA A 403 10.33 -7.28 0.53
N ILE A 404 9.38 -7.40 1.49
CA ILE A 404 8.25 -6.46 1.64
C ILE A 404 8.76 -5.06 1.91
N MET A 405 9.68 -4.89 2.87
CA MET A 405 10.19 -3.57 3.21
C MET A 405 10.96 -2.92 2.05
N VAL A 406 11.76 -3.69 1.32
CA VAL A 406 12.45 -3.18 0.12
C VAL A 406 11.42 -2.84 -0.96
N GLY A 407 10.41 -3.70 -1.18
CA GLY A 407 9.33 -3.46 -2.13
C GLY A 407 8.54 -2.18 -1.82
N ASN A 408 8.11 -2.01 -0.56
CA ASN A 408 7.44 -0.78 -0.11
C ASN A 408 8.35 0.44 -0.25
N GLY A 409 9.63 0.31 0.06
CA GLY A 409 10.60 1.39 -0.10
C GLY A 409 10.80 1.79 -1.57
N VAL A 410 10.77 0.84 -2.49
CA VAL A 410 10.80 1.11 -3.94
C VAL A 410 9.48 1.77 -4.39
N GLY A 411 8.34 1.27 -3.91
CA GLY A 411 7.03 1.87 -4.18
C GLY A 411 6.98 3.33 -3.73
N ALA A 412 7.28 3.59 -2.47
CA ALA A 412 7.25 4.93 -1.89
C ALA A 412 8.14 5.94 -2.62
N LYS A 413 9.34 5.52 -3.07
CA LYS A 413 10.22 6.36 -3.89
C LYS A 413 9.65 6.74 -5.26
N ASN A 414 8.69 5.97 -5.75
CA ASN A 414 8.02 6.20 -7.03
C ASN A 414 6.59 6.72 -6.85
N GLY A 415 6.21 7.16 -5.65
CA GLY A 415 4.88 7.67 -5.37
C GLY A 415 3.79 6.59 -5.28
N ILE A 416 4.17 5.31 -5.09
CA ILE A 416 3.23 4.18 -4.94
C ILE A 416 3.27 3.72 -3.49
N LEU A 417 2.19 3.91 -2.74
CA LEU A 417 2.10 3.63 -1.32
C LEU A 417 1.15 2.45 -1.07
N PHE A 418 1.61 1.42 -0.39
CA PHE A 418 0.79 0.29 0.03
C PHE A 418 0.49 0.43 1.52
N LYS A 419 -0.78 0.37 1.93
CA LYS A 419 -1.18 0.48 3.34
C LYS A 419 -0.69 -0.67 4.20
N ASN A 420 -0.59 -1.85 3.63
CA ASN A 420 -0.17 -3.04 4.35
C ASN A 420 0.57 -4.04 3.45
N ALA A 421 1.19 -5.03 4.06
CA ALA A 421 1.94 -6.07 3.34
C ALA A 421 1.03 -7.00 2.51
N GLU A 422 -0.23 -7.12 2.87
CA GLU A 422 -1.23 -7.90 2.13
C GLU A 422 -1.58 -7.19 0.82
N ALA A 423 -1.83 -5.88 0.86
CA ALA A 423 -2.04 -5.07 -0.34
C ALA A 423 -0.87 -5.17 -1.31
N LEU A 424 0.39 -5.09 -0.82
CA LEU A 424 1.57 -5.28 -1.68
C LEU A 424 1.61 -6.69 -2.30
N GLN A 425 1.18 -7.74 -1.60
CA GLN A 425 1.14 -9.09 -2.14
C GLN A 425 0.01 -9.29 -3.14
N GLU A 426 -1.21 -8.84 -2.80
CA GLU A 426 -2.43 -9.15 -3.56
C GLU A 426 -2.59 -8.29 -4.81
N THR A 427 -2.07 -7.06 -4.84
CA THR A 427 -2.07 -6.21 -6.05
C THR A 427 -1.49 -6.92 -7.28
N GLY A 428 -0.50 -7.80 -7.10
CA GLY A 428 0.06 -8.61 -8.20
C GLY A 428 -0.84 -9.73 -8.70
N ASN A 429 -1.84 -10.11 -7.92
CA ASN A 429 -2.75 -11.21 -8.19
C ASN A 429 -4.10 -10.78 -8.79
N ILE A 430 -4.32 -9.48 -8.99
CA ILE A 430 -5.54 -8.96 -9.60
C ILE A 430 -5.71 -9.51 -11.01
N GLN A 431 -6.95 -9.86 -11.36
CA GLN A 431 -7.31 -10.42 -12.66
C GLN A 431 -8.18 -9.46 -13.46
N ILE A 432 -8.90 -8.58 -12.78
CA ILE A 432 -9.80 -7.57 -13.32
C ILE A 432 -9.39 -6.22 -12.74
N ALA A 433 -9.28 -5.21 -13.59
CA ALA A 433 -9.08 -3.82 -13.19
C ALA A 433 -10.32 -3.02 -13.58
N ALA A 434 -11.12 -2.64 -12.61
CA ALA A 434 -12.26 -1.76 -12.77
C ALA A 434 -11.77 -0.32 -12.58
N LEU A 435 -11.82 0.47 -13.64
CA LEU A 435 -11.34 1.85 -13.66
C LEU A 435 -12.55 2.79 -13.68
N ASP A 436 -12.62 3.74 -12.77
CA ASP A 436 -13.56 4.83 -12.93
C ASP A 436 -13.20 5.66 -14.18
N LYS A 437 -14.18 6.32 -14.79
CA LYS A 437 -13.92 7.20 -15.94
C LYS A 437 -13.34 8.52 -15.50
N THR A 438 -14.10 9.25 -14.67
CA THR A 438 -13.86 10.68 -14.37
C THR A 438 -12.69 10.85 -13.40
N GLY A 439 -11.73 11.73 -13.70
CA GLY A 439 -10.55 11.94 -12.86
C GLY A 439 -9.54 10.78 -12.90
N THR A 440 -9.95 9.59 -13.35
CA THR A 440 -9.11 8.38 -13.47
C THR A 440 -8.65 8.18 -14.91
N ILE A 441 -9.52 7.76 -15.84
CA ILE A 441 -9.18 7.63 -17.27
C ILE A 441 -9.11 9.00 -17.94
N THR A 442 -9.99 9.92 -17.53
CA THR A 442 -10.04 11.29 -18.00
C THR A 442 -9.46 12.26 -16.99
N SER A 443 -9.22 13.50 -17.39
CA SER A 443 -8.63 14.53 -16.53
C SER A 443 -9.57 14.97 -15.39
N GLY A 444 -10.87 14.74 -15.52
CA GLY A 444 -11.89 15.22 -14.59
C GLY A 444 -12.18 16.71 -14.74
N LYS A 445 -11.52 17.38 -15.66
CA LYS A 445 -11.71 18.79 -15.98
C LYS A 445 -12.27 18.88 -17.40
N PRO A 446 -13.53 19.32 -17.57
CA PRO A 446 -14.10 19.58 -18.89
C PRO A 446 -13.31 20.70 -19.59
N VAL A 447 -13.03 20.52 -20.87
CA VAL A 447 -12.38 21.54 -21.72
C VAL A 447 -13.17 21.71 -23.01
N VAL A 448 -13.07 22.90 -23.62
CA VAL A 448 -13.64 23.16 -24.97
C VAL A 448 -12.81 22.37 -25.99
N THR A 449 -13.48 21.51 -26.76
CA THR A 449 -12.84 20.66 -27.77
C THR A 449 -13.13 21.12 -29.20
N ASP A 450 -14.33 21.60 -29.47
CA ASP A 450 -14.75 22.03 -30.81
C ASP A 450 -15.64 23.25 -30.74
N ILE A 451 -15.53 24.09 -31.75
CA ILE A 451 -16.35 25.27 -31.93
C ILE A 451 -16.94 25.22 -33.34
N VAL A 452 -18.25 25.26 -33.42
CA VAL A 452 -18.99 25.19 -34.67
C VAL A 452 -19.86 26.44 -34.77
N PRO A 453 -19.38 27.55 -35.40
CA PRO A 453 -20.16 28.73 -35.62
C PRO A 453 -21.32 28.50 -36.60
N ALA A 454 -22.45 29.14 -36.37
CA ALA A 454 -23.54 29.16 -37.32
C ALA A 454 -23.19 30.03 -38.56
N GLU A 455 -23.94 29.84 -39.65
CA GLU A 455 -23.71 30.58 -40.90
C GLU A 455 -23.74 32.08 -40.71
N GLY A 456 -22.64 32.74 -41.09
CA GLY A 456 -22.48 34.20 -40.97
C GLY A 456 -22.14 34.70 -39.58
N ILE A 457 -21.67 33.82 -38.68
CA ILE A 457 -21.11 34.18 -37.36
C ILE A 457 -19.62 33.81 -37.36
N SER A 458 -18.78 34.67 -36.80
CA SER A 458 -17.35 34.37 -36.59
C SER A 458 -17.16 33.55 -35.32
N GLU A 459 -16.12 32.76 -35.29
CA GLU A 459 -15.73 31.97 -34.10
C GLU A 459 -15.53 32.89 -32.90
N ASP A 460 -14.87 34.04 -33.10
CA ASP A 460 -14.59 35.01 -32.04
C ASP A 460 -15.86 35.66 -31.46
N GLU A 461 -16.88 35.89 -32.29
CA GLU A 461 -18.19 36.40 -31.83
C GLU A 461 -18.92 35.35 -30.98
N LEU A 462 -18.92 34.09 -31.40
CA LEU A 462 -19.52 33.00 -30.67
C LEU A 462 -18.82 32.83 -29.31
N VAL A 463 -17.49 32.74 -29.29
CA VAL A 463 -16.70 32.57 -28.06
C VAL A 463 -16.88 33.75 -27.12
N TYR A 464 -16.82 34.99 -27.62
CA TYR A 464 -17.00 36.16 -26.79
C TYR A 464 -18.38 36.21 -26.11
N LYS A 465 -19.47 36.00 -26.87
CA LYS A 465 -20.82 36.01 -26.29
C LYS A 465 -21.08 34.87 -25.35
N ALA A 466 -20.55 33.64 -25.66
CA ALA A 466 -20.61 32.50 -24.77
C ALA A 466 -19.84 32.74 -23.47
N PHE A 467 -18.62 33.26 -23.55
CA PHE A 467 -17.80 33.69 -22.43
C PHE A 467 -18.52 34.67 -21.51
N MET A 468 -19.12 35.75 -22.09
CA MET A 468 -19.87 36.74 -21.31
C MET A 468 -21.08 36.14 -20.60
N LEU A 469 -21.76 35.14 -21.19
CA LEU A 469 -22.92 34.50 -20.60
C LEU A 469 -22.49 33.52 -19.47
N GLU A 470 -21.46 32.71 -19.71
CA GLU A 470 -21.05 31.63 -18.80
C GLU A 470 -20.23 32.11 -17.58
N GLN A 471 -19.64 33.33 -17.61
CA GLN A 471 -18.93 33.92 -16.47
C GLN A 471 -19.74 34.00 -15.18
N MET A 472 -21.07 34.05 -15.29
CA MET A 472 -21.98 34.16 -14.15
C MET A 472 -22.49 32.80 -13.66
N SER A 473 -22.06 31.70 -14.30
CA SER A 473 -22.51 30.34 -14.02
C SER A 473 -21.48 29.61 -13.18
N GLU A 474 -21.93 28.90 -12.17
CA GLU A 474 -21.08 28.00 -11.33
C GLU A 474 -20.99 26.58 -11.89
N HIS A 475 -21.58 26.33 -13.07
CA HIS A 475 -21.61 24.99 -13.64
C HIS A 475 -20.22 24.58 -14.15
N PRO A 476 -19.76 23.30 -13.95
CA PRO A 476 -18.43 22.86 -14.43
C PRO A 476 -18.20 23.05 -15.94
N LEU A 477 -19.23 22.90 -16.77
CA LEU A 477 -19.13 23.16 -18.22
C LEU A 477 -18.94 24.63 -18.53
N ALA A 478 -19.48 25.53 -17.70
CA ALA A 478 -19.29 26.96 -17.82
C ALA A 478 -17.82 27.34 -17.59
N HIS A 479 -17.19 26.76 -16.59
CA HIS A 479 -15.76 27.00 -16.33
C HIS A 479 -14.90 26.70 -17.55
N ALA A 480 -15.17 25.63 -18.29
CA ALA A 480 -14.45 25.27 -19.50
C ALA A 480 -14.58 26.35 -20.59
N VAL A 481 -15.78 26.91 -20.77
CA VAL A 481 -16.02 27.98 -21.76
C VAL A 481 -15.34 29.26 -21.32
N VAL A 482 -15.38 29.58 -20.03
CA VAL A 482 -14.75 30.77 -19.45
C VAL A 482 -13.23 30.72 -19.54
N GLU A 483 -12.64 29.57 -19.22
CA GLU A 483 -11.19 29.34 -19.30
C GLU A 483 -10.70 29.52 -20.75
N TYR A 484 -11.35 28.83 -21.70
CA TYR A 484 -11.04 28.97 -23.13
C TYR A 484 -11.19 30.40 -23.63
N GLY A 485 -12.25 31.08 -23.22
CA GLY A 485 -12.48 32.48 -23.57
C GLY A 485 -11.39 33.41 -23.03
N ASN A 486 -10.95 33.22 -21.80
CA ASN A 486 -9.85 33.99 -21.20
C ASN A 486 -8.52 33.76 -21.93
N GLU A 487 -8.20 32.55 -22.33
CA GLU A 487 -6.97 32.22 -23.09
C GLU A 487 -6.98 32.94 -24.46
N LYS A 488 -8.10 32.84 -25.21
CA LYS A 488 -8.22 33.50 -26.50
C LYS A 488 -8.14 35.02 -26.41
N LEU A 489 -8.83 35.63 -25.45
CA LEU A 489 -8.82 37.09 -25.26
C LEU A 489 -7.44 37.58 -24.80
N SER A 490 -6.72 36.82 -24.00
CA SER A 490 -5.35 37.15 -23.58
C SER A 490 -4.35 37.03 -24.73
N ALA A 491 -4.48 36.02 -25.57
CA ALA A 491 -3.65 35.86 -26.79
C ALA A 491 -3.87 37.00 -27.79
N ALA A 492 -5.12 37.41 -28.02
CA ALA A 492 -5.48 38.54 -28.90
C ALA A 492 -4.93 39.89 -28.38
N ALA A 493 -4.87 40.05 -27.05
CA ALA A 493 -4.28 41.26 -26.45
C ALA A 493 -2.76 41.29 -26.60
N THR A 494 -2.08 40.16 -26.71
CA THR A 494 -0.63 40.08 -26.89
C THR A 494 -0.19 40.33 -28.34
N GLU A 495 -1.03 39.99 -29.33
CA GLU A 495 -0.76 40.26 -30.74
C GLU A 495 -1.00 41.74 -31.16
N GLN A 496 -1.77 42.50 -30.39
CA GLN A 496 -2.10 43.92 -30.68
C GLN A 496 -1.17 44.95 -30.03
N THR A 497 -0.01 44.59 -29.52
CA THR A 497 0.97 45.53 -28.92
C THR A 497 1.72 46.41 -29.94
N ASN A 498 1.14 46.74 -31.11
CA ASN A 498 1.68 47.74 -32.05
C ASN A 498 0.66 48.81 -32.47
N ALA A 499 -0.30 49.15 -31.62
CA ALA A 499 -1.15 50.36 -31.87
C ALA A 499 -1.41 51.09 -30.55
N ASP A 500 -0.82 52.28 -30.43
CA ASP A 500 -1.11 53.30 -29.41
C ASP A 500 -2.61 53.56 -29.29
N ASN A 501 -3.09 53.68 -28.05
CA ASN A 501 -4.42 54.10 -27.59
C ASN A 501 -5.42 52.97 -27.24
N CYS A 502 -5.23 52.36 -26.11
CA CYS A 502 -6.32 52.05 -25.17
C CYS A 502 -5.82 51.61 -23.78
N ARG A 503 -4.96 52.40 -23.14
CA ARG A 503 -4.76 52.34 -21.68
C ARG A 503 -5.77 53.34 -21.06
N THR A 504 -6.99 52.88 -20.77
CA THR A 504 -7.87 53.40 -19.71
C THR A 504 -9.25 52.78 -19.89
N GLN A 505 -9.51 51.68 -19.23
CA GLN A 505 -10.74 51.33 -18.55
C GLN A 505 -10.65 49.82 -18.17
N SER A 506 -10.30 49.58 -16.95
CA SER A 506 -10.61 48.32 -16.27
C SER A 506 -12.13 48.22 -16.14
N CYS A 507 -12.83 47.86 -17.23
CA CYS A 507 -14.24 47.50 -17.16
C CYS A 507 -14.34 46.06 -16.68
N ASN A 508 -14.79 45.85 -15.45
CA ASN A 508 -15.23 44.54 -14.97
C ASN A 508 -16.23 43.96 -15.98
N PRO A 509 -15.96 42.79 -16.59
CA PRO A 509 -16.91 42.19 -17.55
C PRO A 509 -18.32 41.97 -16.97
N SER A 510 -18.42 41.75 -15.66
CA SER A 510 -19.68 41.57 -14.92
C SER A 510 -20.62 42.82 -14.95
N GLU A 511 -20.13 44.02 -15.31
CA GLU A 511 -20.99 45.21 -15.39
C GLU A 511 -21.76 45.34 -16.71
N ARG A 512 -21.43 44.52 -17.73
CA ARG A 512 -22.10 44.54 -19.04
C ARG A 512 -23.23 43.50 -19.15
N VAL A 513 -23.23 42.48 -18.28
CA VAL A 513 -24.24 41.41 -18.27
C VAL A 513 -25.30 41.71 -17.20
N THR A 514 -26.55 41.76 -17.61
CA THR A 514 -27.71 42.01 -16.73
C THR A 514 -28.77 40.91 -16.88
N ASP A 515 -29.68 40.82 -15.94
CA ASP A 515 -30.82 39.87 -15.96
C ASP A 515 -30.39 38.39 -16.10
N PHE A 516 -29.24 37.98 -15.53
CA PHE A 516 -28.78 36.60 -15.55
C PHE A 516 -29.77 35.68 -14.81
N ARG A 517 -30.13 34.56 -15.45
CA ARG A 517 -30.97 33.52 -14.88
C ARG A 517 -30.45 32.13 -15.32
N ALA A 518 -30.17 31.29 -14.35
CA ALA A 518 -29.97 29.85 -14.57
C ALA A 518 -31.31 29.13 -14.60
N LEU A 519 -31.55 28.30 -15.62
CA LEU A 519 -32.77 27.54 -15.81
C LEU A 519 -32.41 26.05 -15.58
N PRO A 520 -32.66 25.50 -14.39
CA PRO A 520 -32.21 24.12 -14.06
C PRO A 520 -32.67 23.10 -15.11
N GLY A 521 -31.72 22.26 -15.59
CA GLY A 521 -31.99 21.25 -16.60
C GLY A 521 -32.12 21.74 -18.04
N ASN A 522 -32.15 23.05 -18.30
CA ASN A 522 -32.33 23.63 -19.64
C ASN A 522 -31.10 24.43 -20.11
N GLY A 523 -30.70 25.45 -19.36
CA GLY A 523 -29.60 26.33 -19.76
C GLY A 523 -29.59 27.65 -19.01
N LEU A 524 -29.04 28.67 -19.65
CA LEU A 524 -28.79 29.99 -19.11
C LEU A 524 -29.43 31.08 -20.00
N THR A 525 -29.79 32.21 -19.40
CA THR A 525 -30.18 33.41 -20.12
C THR A 525 -29.63 34.64 -19.42
N ALA A 526 -29.20 35.63 -20.20
CA ALA A 526 -28.79 36.95 -19.70
C ALA A 526 -28.96 38.02 -20.78
N LYS A 527 -28.84 39.29 -20.42
CA LYS A 527 -28.79 40.41 -21.37
C LYS A 527 -27.39 40.99 -21.44
N LEU A 528 -26.85 41.09 -22.66
CA LEU A 528 -25.59 41.76 -22.96
C LEU A 528 -25.92 42.98 -23.83
N GLU A 529 -25.65 44.19 -23.32
CA GLU A 529 -25.91 45.46 -24.03
C GLU A 529 -27.33 45.59 -24.62
N GLY A 530 -28.31 44.98 -23.94
CA GLY A 530 -29.74 45.01 -24.38
C GLY A 530 -30.17 43.85 -25.27
N GLU A 531 -29.22 43.04 -25.78
CA GLU A 531 -29.49 41.79 -26.51
C GLU A 531 -29.61 40.61 -25.54
N THR A 532 -30.66 39.80 -25.68
CA THR A 532 -30.83 38.63 -24.83
C THR A 532 -30.00 37.47 -25.37
N LEU A 533 -29.11 36.94 -24.53
CA LEU A 533 -28.30 35.75 -24.81
C LEU A 533 -28.96 34.52 -24.18
N TYR A 534 -28.85 33.40 -24.87
CA TYR A 534 -29.27 32.08 -24.42
C TYR A 534 -28.11 31.09 -24.59
N GLY A 535 -27.90 30.22 -23.60
CA GLY A 535 -26.96 29.13 -23.67
C GLY A 535 -27.58 27.87 -23.07
N GLY A 536 -27.39 26.70 -23.66
CA GLY A 536 -27.93 25.48 -23.10
C GLY A 536 -28.00 24.28 -24.05
N ASN A 537 -28.80 23.29 -23.69
CA ASN A 537 -28.96 22.07 -24.47
C ASN A 537 -29.82 22.27 -25.74
N TYR A 538 -29.74 21.30 -26.67
CA TYR A 538 -30.51 21.30 -27.93
C TYR A 538 -32.01 21.53 -27.67
N ARG A 539 -32.59 20.83 -26.68
CA ARG A 539 -34.02 20.88 -26.39
C ARG A 539 -34.48 22.30 -26.01
N PHE A 540 -33.69 22.99 -25.21
CA PHE A 540 -33.98 24.34 -24.76
C PHE A 540 -33.86 25.34 -25.93
N ILE A 541 -32.77 25.33 -26.67
CA ILE A 541 -32.57 26.31 -27.77
C ILE A 541 -33.52 26.03 -28.94
N SER A 542 -33.81 24.76 -29.28
CA SER A 542 -34.76 24.40 -30.35
C SER A 542 -36.20 24.80 -30.04
N SER A 543 -36.56 24.95 -28.75
CA SER A 543 -37.88 25.47 -28.37
C SER A 543 -38.06 26.96 -28.64
N MET A 544 -36.95 27.71 -28.78
CA MET A 544 -36.97 29.19 -28.98
C MET A 544 -36.60 29.56 -30.42
N ILE A 545 -35.65 28.87 -31.02
CA ILE A 545 -35.07 29.21 -32.32
C ILE A 545 -35.05 28.00 -33.22
N LYS A 546 -35.34 28.18 -34.51
CA LYS A 546 -35.24 27.09 -35.48
C LYS A 546 -33.76 26.80 -35.76
N ILE A 547 -33.30 25.58 -35.40
CA ILE A 547 -31.93 25.11 -35.62
C ILE A 547 -31.87 24.49 -37.02
N ASP A 548 -30.84 24.86 -37.78
CA ASP A 548 -30.57 24.28 -39.10
C ASP A 548 -30.24 22.78 -39.01
N ALA A 549 -30.64 22.01 -40.03
CA ALA A 549 -30.41 20.57 -40.12
C ALA A 549 -28.91 20.23 -40.12
N GLN A 550 -28.05 21.08 -40.67
CA GLN A 550 -26.60 20.90 -40.68
C GLN A 550 -26.04 21.01 -39.25
N ILE A 551 -26.38 22.04 -38.52
CA ILE A 551 -25.92 22.24 -37.11
C ILE A 551 -26.42 21.11 -36.21
N LYS A 552 -27.67 20.64 -36.45
CA LYS A 552 -28.20 19.47 -35.73
C LYS A 552 -27.38 18.25 -36.02
N GLY A 553 -27.06 17.96 -37.30
CA GLY A 553 -26.22 16.82 -37.67
C GLY A 553 -24.80 16.85 -37.05
N GLU A 554 -24.18 18.04 -37.00
CA GLU A 554 -22.88 18.19 -36.33
C GLU A 554 -23.00 18.01 -34.82
N SER A 555 -24.08 18.47 -34.19
CA SER A 555 -24.33 18.23 -32.76
C SER A 555 -24.49 16.73 -32.44
N GLU A 556 -25.24 16.00 -33.28
CA GLU A 556 -25.42 14.55 -33.11
C GLU A 556 -24.10 13.79 -33.29
N LYS A 557 -23.26 14.22 -34.21
CA LYS A 557 -21.91 13.68 -34.40
C LYS A 557 -21.00 13.95 -33.20
N LEU A 558 -20.96 15.21 -32.73
CA LEU A 558 -20.20 15.55 -31.53
C LEU A 558 -20.66 14.75 -30.31
N ALA A 559 -21.97 14.58 -30.15
CA ALA A 559 -22.51 13.76 -29.08
C ALA A 559 -22.14 12.26 -29.24
N SER A 560 -22.11 11.74 -30.46
CA SER A 560 -21.65 10.37 -30.73
C SER A 560 -20.15 10.16 -30.46
N ASP A 561 -19.36 11.22 -30.53
CA ASP A 561 -17.93 11.24 -30.19
C ASP A 561 -17.68 11.48 -28.67
N GLY A 562 -18.73 11.45 -27.86
CA GLY A 562 -18.63 11.58 -26.40
C GLY A 562 -18.49 13.00 -25.88
N LYS A 563 -18.76 14.02 -26.72
CA LYS A 563 -18.68 15.44 -26.36
C LYS A 563 -20.06 15.97 -26.01
N THR A 564 -20.11 17.00 -25.17
CA THR A 564 -21.36 17.69 -24.79
C THR A 564 -21.52 18.99 -25.60
N PRO A 565 -22.41 19.02 -26.60
CA PRO A 565 -22.63 20.20 -27.38
C PRO A 565 -23.50 21.21 -26.61
N LEU A 566 -22.96 22.39 -26.35
CA LEU A 566 -23.67 23.56 -25.78
C LEU A 566 -24.05 24.51 -26.92
N PHE A 567 -25.34 24.82 -27.02
CA PHE A 567 -25.86 25.72 -28.04
C PHE A 567 -25.96 27.14 -27.49
N PHE A 568 -25.52 28.12 -28.27
CA PHE A 568 -25.56 29.54 -27.92
C PHE A 568 -26.37 30.32 -28.95
N ALA A 569 -27.15 31.27 -28.48
CA ALA A 569 -27.98 32.10 -29.32
C ALA A 569 -28.07 33.55 -28.79
N ALA A 570 -28.32 34.51 -29.67
CA ALA A 570 -28.51 35.90 -29.34
C ALA A 570 -29.81 36.40 -30.00
N GLY A 571 -30.77 36.86 -29.20
CA GLY A 571 -32.13 37.20 -29.68
C GLY A 571 -32.77 36.00 -30.39
N ASN A 572 -33.06 36.18 -31.68
CA ASN A 572 -33.65 35.12 -32.54
C ASN A 572 -32.60 34.44 -33.46
N LYS A 573 -31.31 34.70 -33.26
CA LYS A 573 -30.24 34.16 -34.12
C LYS A 573 -29.41 33.14 -33.37
N LEU A 574 -29.25 31.97 -33.96
CA LEU A 574 -28.30 30.96 -33.46
C LEU A 574 -26.87 31.46 -33.70
N LEU A 575 -26.02 31.42 -32.67
CA LEU A 575 -24.59 31.76 -32.75
C LEU A 575 -23.77 30.56 -33.16
N GLY A 576 -24.08 29.36 -32.60
CA GLY A 576 -23.37 28.16 -32.89
C GLY A 576 -23.39 27.17 -31.73
N ILE A 577 -22.45 26.21 -31.82
CA ILE A 577 -22.21 25.19 -30.80
C ILE A 577 -20.79 25.33 -30.27
N ILE A 578 -20.62 25.17 -28.96
CA ILE A 578 -19.34 24.92 -28.31
C ILE A 578 -19.44 23.53 -27.68
N ALA A 579 -18.59 22.63 -28.12
CA ALA A 579 -18.54 21.28 -27.55
C ALA A 579 -17.51 21.22 -26.42
N VAL A 580 -17.96 20.68 -25.31
CA VAL A 580 -17.13 20.52 -24.10
C VAL A 580 -17.02 19.03 -23.79
N ALA A 581 -15.85 18.55 -23.48
CA ALA A 581 -15.64 17.16 -23.08
C ALA A 581 -14.59 17.05 -21.98
N ASP A 582 -14.73 16.02 -21.16
CA ASP A 582 -13.70 15.58 -20.24
C ASP A 582 -12.68 14.73 -21.02
N THR A 583 -11.50 15.28 -21.24
CA THR A 583 -10.50 14.69 -22.11
C THR A 583 -9.77 13.54 -21.45
N MET A 584 -9.47 12.49 -22.23
CA MET A 584 -8.66 11.37 -21.77
C MET A 584 -7.23 11.83 -21.49
N LYS A 585 -6.65 11.35 -20.37
CA LYS A 585 -5.24 11.61 -20.06
C LYS A 585 -4.32 10.97 -21.11
N GLU A 586 -3.21 11.60 -21.42
CA GLU A 586 -2.27 11.14 -22.46
C GLU A 586 -1.73 9.73 -22.22
N ASP A 587 -1.57 9.35 -20.97
CA ASP A 587 -1.00 8.07 -20.55
C ASP A 587 -2.02 6.94 -20.41
N SER A 588 -3.34 7.24 -20.43
CA SER A 588 -4.41 6.26 -20.13
C SER A 588 -4.44 5.09 -21.09
N ALA A 589 -4.35 5.36 -22.40
CA ALA A 589 -4.38 4.30 -23.42
C ALA A 589 -3.16 3.37 -23.31
N GLU A 590 -1.98 3.92 -23.05
CA GLU A 590 -0.75 3.15 -22.83
C GLU A 590 -0.84 2.30 -21.56
N ALA A 591 -1.33 2.87 -20.46
CA ALA A 591 -1.50 2.17 -19.20
C ALA A 591 -2.47 0.99 -19.33
N ILE A 592 -3.61 1.20 -19.96
CA ILE A 592 -4.61 0.16 -20.25
C ILE A 592 -4.00 -0.95 -21.12
N ARG A 593 -3.24 -0.58 -22.14
CA ARG A 593 -2.50 -1.54 -22.99
C ARG A 593 -1.52 -2.39 -22.16
N GLN A 594 -0.78 -1.78 -21.23
CA GLN A 594 0.14 -2.49 -20.34
C GLN A 594 -0.59 -3.47 -19.42
N LEU A 595 -1.70 -3.06 -18.80
CA LEU A 595 -2.51 -3.94 -17.95
C LEU A 595 -3.04 -5.14 -18.74
N ARG A 596 -3.56 -4.92 -19.95
CA ARG A 596 -4.01 -6.00 -20.84
C ARG A 596 -2.88 -6.95 -21.25
N ASN A 597 -1.67 -6.41 -21.52
CA ASN A 597 -0.49 -7.23 -21.80
C ASN A 597 -0.07 -8.09 -20.62
N MET A 598 -0.33 -7.64 -19.38
CA MET A 598 -0.14 -8.44 -18.17
C MET A 598 -1.20 -9.52 -17.95
N GLY A 599 -2.24 -9.58 -18.82
CA GLY A 599 -3.35 -10.53 -18.74
C GLY A 599 -4.45 -10.11 -17.79
N ILE A 600 -4.57 -8.82 -17.50
CA ILE A 600 -5.62 -8.23 -16.67
C ILE A 600 -6.76 -7.79 -17.60
N HIS A 601 -8.00 -8.14 -17.25
CA HIS A 601 -9.19 -7.68 -17.95
C HIS A 601 -9.56 -6.28 -17.43
N VAL A 602 -9.58 -5.28 -18.31
CA VAL A 602 -9.81 -3.89 -17.94
C VAL A 602 -11.25 -3.51 -18.23
N VAL A 603 -11.97 -3.09 -17.21
CA VAL A 603 -13.37 -2.66 -17.25
C VAL A 603 -13.45 -1.17 -16.93
N MET A 604 -14.15 -0.37 -17.72
CA MET A 604 -14.44 1.02 -17.42
C MET A 604 -15.83 1.14 -16.78
N LEU A 605 -15.93 1.82 -15.66
CA LEU A 605 -17.17 2.15 -14.97
C LEU A 605 -17.50 3.63 -15.17
N THR A 606 -18.73 3.96 -15.50
CA THR A 606 -19.15 5.36 -15.66
C THR A 606 -20.65 5.53 -15.47
N GLY A 607 -21.07 6.69 -14.98
CA GLY A 607 -22.47 7.12 -14.94
C GLY A 607 -22.99 7.69 -16.26
N ASP A 608 -22.11 7.84 -17.27
CA ASP A 608 -22.49 8.38 -18.57
C ASP A 608 -23.46 7.48 -19.32
N ASN A 609 -24.13 8.07 -20.32
CA ASN A 609 -24.90 7.29 -21.26
C ASN A 609 -24.02 6.34 -22.07
N ARG A 610 -24.62 5.28 -22.61
CA ARG A 610 -23.94 4.20 -23.31
C ARG A 610 -23.10 4.66 -24.49
N GLN A 611 -23.60 5.58 -25.32
CA GLN A 611 -22.91 6.05 -26.51
C GLN A 611 -21.59 6.75 -26.18
N THR A 612 -21.63 7.71 -25.24
CA THR A 612 -20.46 8.41 -24.72
C THR A 612 -19.46 7.47 -24.06
N ALA A 613 -19.95 6.56 -23.21
CA ALA A 613 -19.12 5.58 -22.52
C ALA A 613 -18.38 4.65 -23.48
N GLU A 614 -19.09 4.10 -24.51
CA GLU A 614 -18.46 3.24 -25.52
C GLU A 614 -17.46 3.98 -26.41
N ALA A 615 -17.70 5.26 -26.72
CA ALA A 615 -16.76 6.10 -27.48
C ALA A 615 -15.43 6.25 -26.72
N ILE A 616 -15.51 6.64 -25.44
CA ILE A 616 -14.33 6.80 -24.57
C ILE A 616 -13.65 5.43 -24.35
N GLY A 617 -14.42 4.38 -24.08
CA GLY A 617 -13.89 3.03 -23.87
C GLY A 617 -13.13 2.48 -25.08
N ARG A 618 -13.63 2.71 -26.31
CA ARG A 618 -12.91 2.37 -27.56
C ARG A 618 -11.62 3.15 -27.71
N SER A 619 -11.65 4.44 -27.43
CA SER A 619 -10.46 5.31 -27.50
C SER A 619 -9.40 4.91 -26.47
N ALA A 620 -9.82 4.60 -25.24
CA ALA A 620 -8.95 4.15 -24.17
C ALA A 620 -8.45 2.71 -24.37
N GLY A 621 -9.18 1.88 -25.14
CA GLY A 621 -8.80 0.50 -25.42
C GLY A 621 -9.13 -0.49 -24.30
N VAL A 622 -10.15 -0.22 -23.48
CA VAL A 622 -10.62 -1.15 -22.43
C VAL A 622 -11.24 -2.41 -23.02
N ASN A 623 -11.37 -3.47 -22.23
CA ASN A 623 -11.98 -4.73 -22.67
C ASN A 623 -13.50 -4.65 -22.60
N GLU A 624 -14.04 -3.95 -21.60
CA GLU A 624 -15.47 -3.90 -21.31
C GLU A 624 -15.84 -2.52 -20.76
N VAL A 625 -17.05 -2.06 -21.08
CA VAL A 625 -17.61 -0.78 -20.59
C VAL A 625 -18.93 -1.05 -19.89
N ILE A 626 -19.07 -0.57 -18.67
CA ILE A 626 -20.31 -0.61 -17.90
C ILE A 626 -20.76 0.83 -17.68
N SER A 627 -21.81 1.23 -18.40
CA SER A 627 -22.37 2.60 -18.43
C SER A 627 -23.60 2.73 -17.55
N GLY A 628 -23.99 3.97 -17.23
CA GLY A 628 -25.20 4.27 -16.46
C GLY A 628 -25.13 3.82 -14.99
N VAL A 629 -23.94 3.64 -14.45
CA VAL A 629 -23.73 3.20 -13.06
C VAL A 629 -23.74 4.42 -12.15
N LEU A 630 -24.77 4.54 -11.33
CA LEU A 630 -24.85 5.56 -10.28
C LEU A 630 -23.77 5.30 -9.20
N PRO A 631 -23.36 6.31 -8.43
CA PRO A 631 -22.35 6.15 -7.38
C PRO A 631 -22.61 4.96 -6.45
N ASP A 632 -23.84 4.82 -5.96
CA ASP A 632 -24.25 3.72 -5.06
C ASP A 632 -24.27 2.35 -5.77
N GLY A 633 -24.37 2.32 -7.10
CA GLY A 633 -24.38 1.09 -7.89
C GLY A 633 -22.98 0.52 -8.17
N LYS A 634 -21.91 1.33 -8.03
CA LYS A 634 -20.53 0.88 -8.31
C LYS A 634 -20.12 -0.30 -7.42
N GLU A 635 -20.51 -0.29 -6.15
CA GLU A 635 -20.21 -1.40 -5.22
C GLU A 635 -20.84 -2.72 -5.69
N ALA A 636 -22.08 -2.69 -6.17
CA ALA A 636 -22.78 -3.87 -6.65
C ALA A 636 -22.10 -4.45 -7.92
N VAL A 637 -21.61 -3.59 -8.82
CA VAL A 637 -20.84 -4.00 -10.00
C VAL A 637 -19.53 -4.68 -9.59
N ILE A 638 -18.79 -4.09 -8.63
CA ILE A 638 -17.56 -4.69 -8.11
C ILE A 638 -17.84 -6.08 -7.52
N ARG A 639 -18.93 -6.23 -6.75
CA ARG A 639 -19.34 -7.51 -6.18
C ARG A 639 -19.62 -8.55 -7.26
N ALA A 640 -20.30 -8.18 -8.34
CA ALA A 640 -20.55 -9.08 -9.45
C ALA A 640 -19.27 -9.49 -10.21
N LEU A 641 -18.32 -8.56 -10.37
CA LEU A 641 -17.02 -8.85 -10.97
C LEU A 641 -16.16 -9.75 -10.08
N GLN A 642 -16.26 -9.65 -8.75
CA GLN A 642 -15.56 -10.53 -7.81
C GLN A 642 -15.96 -12.01 -7.94
N GLU A 643 -17.15 -12.30 -8.41
CA GLU A 643 -17.56 -13.69 -8.71
C GLU A 643 -16.79 -14.29 -9.90
N LYS A 644 -16.26 -13.45 -10.79
CA LYS A 644 -15.48 -13.85 -11.96
C LYS A 644 -13.98 -13.91 -11.69
N GLY A 645 -13.48 -13.11 -10.74
CA GLY A 645 -12.04 -13.08 -10.41
C GLY A 645 -11.68 -12.01 -9.40
N LYS A 646 -10.40 -11.90 -9.06
CA LYS A 646 -9.91 -10.86 -8.16
C LYS A 646 -9.93 -9.50 -8.83
N VAL A 647 -10.62 -8.56 -8.21
CA VAL A 647 -10.91 -7.21 -8.72
C VAL A 647 -10.05 -6.16 -8.02
N ALA A 648 -9.39 -5.31 -8.80
CA ALA A 648 -8.93 -4.02 -8.33
C ALA A 648 -9.89 -2.93 -8.78
N MET A 649 -10.34 -2.08 -7.87
CA MET A 649 -11.05 -0.84 -8.21
C MET A 649 -10.07 0.33 -8.18
N VAL A 650 -10.08 1.17 -9.21
CA VAL A 650 -9.26 2.38 -9.32
C VAL A 650 -10.18 3.58 -9.45
N GLY A 651 -10.03 4.54 -8.55
CA GLY A 651 -10.83 5.76 -8.52
C GLY A 651 -10.10 6.91 -7.81
N ASP A 652 -10.63 8.13 -7.92
CA ASP A 652 -10.02 9.34 -7.37
C ASP A 652 -10.88 10.02 -6.29
N GLY A 653 -12.15 9.68 -6.20
CA GLY A 653 -13.16 10.45 -5.52
C GLY A 653 -13.83 9.80 -4.31
N ILE A 654 -14.55 10.65 -3.59
CA ILE A 654 -15.42 10.26 -2.45
C ILE A 654 -16.50 9.28 -2.92
N ASN A 655 -16.99 9.44 -4.14
CA ASN A 655 -18.04 8.61 -4.73
C ASN A 655 -17.60 7.15 -4.96
N ASP A 656 -16.29 6.90 -5.02
CA ASP A 656 -15.73 5.57 -5.25
C ASP A 656 -15.39 4.83 -3.97
N ALA A 657 -15.40 5.49 -2.81
CA ALA A 657 -14.98 4.91 -1.54
C ALA A 657 -15.69 3.58 -1.19
N PRO A 658 -17.01 3.42 -1.39
CA PRO A 658 -17.67 2.13 -1.18
C PRO A 658 -17.17 1.03 -2.11
N ALA A 659 -16.92 1.36 -3.38
CA ALA A 659 -16.42 0.44 -4.39
C ALA A 659 -14.92 0.09 -4.15
N LEU A 660 -14.10 1.07 -3.73
CA LEU A 660 -12.70 0.88 -3.33
C LEU A 660 -12.59 -0.09 -2.15
N THR A 661 -13.41 0.14 -1.10
CA THR A 661 -13.43 -0.73 0.09
C THR A 661 -13.95 -2.13 -0.23
N ARG A 662 -14.88 -2.26 -1.19
CA ARG A 662 -15.47 -3.55 -1.57
C ARG A 662 -14.53 -4.41 -2.39
N ALA A 663 -13.71 -3.82 -3.25
CA ALA A 663 -12.79 -4.53 -4.13
C ALA A 663 -11.79 -5.40 -3.34
N ASP A 664 -11.18 -6.39 -4.01
CA ASP A 664 -10.07 -7.15 -3.41
C ASP A 664 -8.85 -6.25 -3.16
N ILE A 665 -8.68 -5.22 -4.01
CA ILE A 665 -7.70 -4.15 -3.86
C ILE A 665 -8.33 -2.83 -4.31
N GLY A 666 -8.45 -1.89 -3.38
CA GLY A 666 -8.79 -0.49 -3.69
C GLY A 666 -7.53 0.31 -4.03
N ILE A 667 -7.55 1.05 -5.13
CA ILE A 667 -6.42 1.91 -5.57
C ILE A 667 -6.93 3.33 -5.73
N ALA A 668 -6.49 4.23 -4.86
CA ALA A 668 -6.75 5.67 -4.99
C ALA A 668 -5.68 6.32 -5.87
N ILE A 669 -6.09 7.19 -6.80
CA ILE A 669 -5.21 7.85 -7.77
C ILE A 669 -5.16 9.36 -7.52
N GLY A 670 -3.96 9.96 -7.62
CA GLY A 670 -3.78 11.42 -7.61
C GLY A 670 -3.89 12.08 -6.25
N ALA A 671 -3.32 11.51 -5.19
CA ALA A 671 -3.39 12.06 -3.81
C ALA A 671 -4.83 12.47 -3.40
N GLY A 672 -5.81 11.66 -3.81
CA GLY A 672 -7.24 11.89 -3.72
C GLY A 672 -7.76 12.46 -2.39
N THR A 673 -9.05 12.60 -2.26
CA THR A 673 -9.66 13.07 -1.00
C THR A 673 -9.27 12.14 0.16
N ASP A 674 -9.21 12.68 1.37
CA ASP A 674 -8.87 11.91 2.59
C ASP A 674 -9.73 10.64 2.69
N VAL A 675 -11.00 10.71 2.28
CA VAL A 675 -11.93 9.57 2.26
C VAL A 675 -11.51 8.48 1.27
N ALA A 676 -11.02 8.84 0.08
CA ALA A 676 -10.54 7.87 -0.90
C ALA A 676 -9.21 7.23 -0.44
N ILE A 677 -8.33 8.04 0.15
CA ILE A 677 -7.09 7.54 0.77
C ILE A 677 -7.41 6.54 1.88
N ASP A 678 -8.40 6.83 2.74
CA ASP A 678 -8.77 5.93 3.83
C ASP A 678 -9.43 4.63 3.34
N ALA A 679 -10.18 4.67 2.26
CA ALA A 679 -10.87 3.52 1.68
C ALA A 679 -9.95 2.60 0.86
N ALA A 680 -8.85 3.13 0.30
CA ALA A 680 -7.98 2.39 -0.61
C ALA A 680 -6.90 1.57 0.12
N ASP A 681 -6.44 0.47 -0.49
CA ASP A 681 -5.30 -0.35 -0.06
C ASP A 681 -3.97 0.16 -0.65
N VAL A 682 -4.04 0.80 -1.80
CA VAL A 682 -2.90 1.39 -2.52
C VAL A 682 -3.22 2.84 -2.84
N VAL A 683 -2.30 3.74 -2.54
CA VAL A 683 -2.41 5.16 -2.87
C VAL A 683 -1.33 5.53 -3.88
N LEU A 684 -1.75 6.09 -5.00
CA LEU A 684 -0.87 6.61 -6.04
C LEU A 684 -0.80 8.13 -5.91
N MET A 685 0.39 8.65 -5.64
CA MET A 685 0.59 10.09 -5.45
C MET A 685 0.39 10.89 -6.74
N LYS A 686 0.58 10.24 -7.88
CA LYS A 686 0.35 10.83 -9.20
C LYS A 686 -1.03 10.47 -9.71
N SER A 687 -1.59 11.37 -10.50
CA SER A 687 -2.84 11.13 -11.21
C SER A 687 -2.61 10.37 -12.54
N SER A 688 -1.83 9.27 -12.50
CA SER A 688 -1.43 8.48 -13.68
C SER A 688 -1.82 7.01 -13.55
N ILE A 689 -2.55 6.48 -14.53
CA ILE A 689 -2.90 5.05 -14.58
C ILE A 689 -1.66 4.18 -14.86
N LEU A 690 -0.58 4.72 -15.42
CA LEU A 690 0.69 4.00 -15.58
C LEU A 690 1.23 3.49 -14.24
N ASP A 691 0.98 4.23 -13.17
CA ASP A 691 1.40 3.83 -11.82
C ASP A 691 0.58 2.65 -11.28
N VAL A 692 -0.66 2.44 -11.76
CA VAL A 692 -1.42 1.20 -11.50
C VAL A 692 -0.68 0.00 -12.09
N ALA A 693 -0.25 0.10 -13.35
CA ALA A 693 0.53 -0.95 -14.01
C ALA A 693 1.89 -1.16 -13.31
N ALA A 694 2.53 -0.08 -12.86
CA ALA A 694 3.79 -0.12 -12.10
C ALA A 694 3.60 -0.78 -10.71
N ALA A 695 2.49 -0.50 -10.01
CA ALA A 695 2.14 -1.13 -8.74
C ALA A 695 1.96 -2.64 -8.88
N VAL A 696 1.22 -3.09 -9.89
CA VAL A 696 1.05 -4.52 -10.21
C VAL A 696 2.40 -5.17 -10.50
N ARG A 697 3.24 -4.52 -11.28
CA ARG A 697 4.59 -5.00 -11.65
C ARG A 697 5.49 -5.13 -10.43
N LEU A 698 5.51 -4.11 -9.57
CA LEU A 698 6.26 -4.10 -8.32
C LEU A 698 5.80 -5.23 -7.39
N SER A 699 4.49 -5.37 -7.21
CA SER A 699 3.89 -6.45 -6.42
C SER A 699 4.32 -7.83 -6.92
N ARG A 700 4.15 -8.12 -8.22
CA ARG A 700 4.56 -9.41 -8.83
C ARG A 700 6.05 -9.71 -8.65
N LYS A 701 6.90 -8.69 -8.79
CA LYS A 701 8.36 -8.85 -8.60
C LYS A 701 8.72 -9.06 -7.14
N THR A 702 8.07 -8.36 -6.22
CA THR A 702 8.25 -8.54 -4.78
C THR A 702 7.78 -9.92 -4.33
N TYR A 703 6.61 -10.35 -4.75
CA TYR A 703 6.09 -11.69 -4.44
C TYR A 703 6.99 -12.81 -4.98
N ARG A 704 7.46 -12.68 -6.22
CA ARG A 704 8.43 -13.61 -6.79
C ARG A 704 9.73 -13.65 -5.99
N ASN A 705 10.24 -12.50 -5.58
CA ASN A 705 11.44 -12.41 -4.74
C ASN A 705 11.25 -13.09 -3.39
N ILE A 706 10.06 -12.96 -2.78
CA ILE A 706 9.70 -13.69 -1.56
C ILE A 706 9.75 -15.20 -1.79
N LEU A 707 9.17 -15.69 -2.89
CA LEU A 707 9.20 -17.13 -3.21
C LEU A 707 10.63 -17.64 -3.47
N GLU A 708 11.45 -16.86 -4.17
CA GLU A 708 12.86 -17.16 -4.38
C GLU A 708 13.63 -17.22 -3.04
N ASN A 709 13.36 -16.27 -2.14
CA ASN A 709 13.95 -16.26 -0.80
C ASN A 709 13.54 -17.47 0.03
N LEU A 710 12.25 -17.83 0.03
CA LEU A 710 11.74 -19.02 0.72
C LEU A 710 12.32 -20.30 0.14
N PHE A 711 12.43 -20.39 -1.19
CA PHE A 711 13.08 -21.53 -1.85
C PHE A 711 14.53 -21.70 -1.39
N TRP A 712 15.33 -20.64 -1.42
CA TRP A 712 16.72 -20.69 -0.98
C TRP A 712 16.84 -21.02 0.52
N ALA A 713 15.97 -20.45 1.36
CA ALA A 713 15.96 -20.74 2.79
C ALA A 713 15.65 -22.19 3.12
N LEU A 714 14.82 -22.87 2.31
CA LEU A 714 14.41 -24.26 2.54
C LEU A 714 15.34 -25.26 1.86
N ILE A 715 15.81 -24.98 0.63
CA ILE A 715 16.60 -25.93 -0.14
C ILE A 715 17.95 -26.24 0.54
N TYR A 716 18.60 -25.23 1.14
CA TYR A 716 19.83 -25.42 1.89
C TYR A 716 19.61 -26.43 3.02
N ASN A 717 18.56 -26.27 3.81
CA ASN A 717 18.27 -27.19 4.93
C ASN A 717 17.93 -28.59 4.41
N SER A 718 17.10 -28.68 3.36
CA SER A 718 16.71 -29.99 2.78
C SER A 718 17.89 -30.81 2.23
N LEU A 719 18.88 -30.12 1.66
CA LEU A 719 20.08 -30.79 1.12
C LEU A 719 21.12 -31.11 2.20
N LEU A 720 21.30 -30.21 3.18
CA LEU A 720 22.37 -30.31 4.15
C LEU A 720 22.02 -31.19 5.37
N ILE A 721 20.74 -31.30 5.75
CA ILE A 721 20.32 -32.14 6.87
C ILE A 721 20.70 -33.62 6.67
N PRO A 722 20.43 -34.27 5.50
CA PRO A 722 20.89 -35.65 5.27
C PRO A 722 22.41 -35.81 5.31
N VAL A 723 23.17 -34.82 4.78
CA VAL A 723 24.64 -34.82 4.84
C VAL A 723 25.12 -34.71 6.28
N ALA A 724 24.54 -33.79 7.06
CA ALA A 724 24.84 -33.58 8.47
C ALA A 724 24.52 -34.83 9.31
N ALA A 725 23.41 -35.50 9.03
CA ALA A 725 23.01 -36.74 9.65
C ALA A 725 23.94 -37.91 9.30
N GLY A 726 24.83 -37.75 8.30
CA GLY A 726 25.77 -38.76 7.87
C GLY A 726 25.18 -39.83 6.93
N ALA A 727 24.06 -39.53 6.24
CA ALA A 727 23.43 -40.45 5.29
C ALA A 727 24.40 -40.92 4.17
N TYR A 728 25.36 -40.06 3.81
CA TYR A 728 26.35 -40.34 2.77
C TYR A 728 27.71 -40.83 3.34
N ALA A 729 27.85 -40.93 4.66
CA ALA A 729 29.10 -41.34 5.30
C ALA A 729 29.51 -42.77 4.90
N HIS A 730 28.54 -43.70 4.83
CA HIS A 730 28.78 -45.09 4.49
C HIS A 730 28.99 -45.35 2.99
N LEU A 731 28.28 -44.56 2.14
CA LEU A 731 28.30 -44.77 0.68
C LEU A 731 29.45 -44.01 0.00
N PHE A 732 29.78 -42.82 0.46
CA PHE A 732 30.74 -41.93 -0.21
C PHE A 732 31.86 -41.44 0.72
N GLY A 733 31.89 -41.86 2.00
CA GLY A 733 32.83 -41.32 2.99
C GLY A 733 32.63 -39.84 3.31
N ILE A 734 31.55 -39.25 2.86
CA ILE A 734 31.27 -37.80 3.04
C ILE A 734 30.65 -37.59 4.41
N THR A 735 31.34 -36.88 5.27
CA THR A 735 30.85 -36.43 6.57
C THR A 735 30.94 -34.90 6.66
N MET A 736 30.00 -34.29 7.30
CA MET A 736 29.97 -32.83 7.49
C MET A 736 30.36 -32.47 8.92
N ASP A 737 31.30 -31.57 9.06
CA ASP A 737 31.70 -31.04 10.36
C ASP A 737 30.66 -29.97 10.81
N PRO A 738 30.33 -29.87 12.11
CA PRO A 738 29.44 -28.81 12.62
C PRO A 738 29.87 -27.38 12.27
N MET A 739 31.17 -27.14 12.09
CA MET A 739 31.72 -25.86 11.67
C MET A 739 31.27 -25.47 10.25
N LEU A 740 31.36 -26.44 9.31
CA LEU A 740 30.90 -26.23 7.93
C LEU A 740 29.40 -26.00 7.87
N GLY A 741 28.65 -26.67 8.76
CA GLY A 741 27.20 -26.44 8.92
C GLY A 741 26.89 -25.00 9.31
N ALA A 742 27.59 -24.48 10.30
CA ALA A 742 27.42 -23.08 10.76
C ALA A 742 27.80 -22.04 9.67
N ALA A 743 28.85 -22.30 8.91
CA ALA A 743 29.27 -21.47 7.78
C ALA A 743 28.22 -21.46 6.66
N ALA A 744 27.67 -22.61 6.28
CA ALA A 744 26.63 -22.74 5.27
C ALA A 744 25.35 -21.97 5.66
N MET A 745 24.95 -22.01 6.93
CA MET A 745 23.81 -21.28 7.44
C MET A 745 24.01 -19.76 7.40
N SER A 746 25.20 -19.29 7.72
CA SER A 746 25.53 -17.85 7.61
C SER A 746 25.46 -17.38 6.15
N LEU A 747 25.93 -18.19 5.21
CA LEU A 747 25.88 -17.91 3.77
C LEU A 747 24.43 -17.91 3.25
N SER A 748 23.57 -18.81 3.73
CA SER A 748 22.14 -18.84 3.37
C SER A 748 21.45 -17.54 3.71
N SER A 749 21.66 -17.00 4.91
CA SER A 749 21.10 -15.70 5.32
C SER A 749 21.60 -14.55 4.45
N PHE A 750 22.89 -14.55 4.08
CA PHE A 750 23.45 -13.56 3.17
C PHE A 750 22.82 -13.63 1.77
N CYS A 751 22.59 -14.82 1.22
CA CYS A 751 21.96 -15.01 -0.08
C CYS A 751 20.54 -14.45 -0.10
N VAL A 752 19.73 -14.75 0.92
CA VAL A 752 18.34 -14.28 1.03
C VAL A 752 18.28 -12.75 1.06
N VAL A 753 19.12 -12.10 1.89
CA VAL A 753 19.14 -10.65 1.99
C VAL A 753 19.65 -10.01 0.70
N SER A 754 20.70 -10.55 0.10
CA SER A 754 21.25 -10.04 -1.16
C SER A 754 20.23 -10.14 -2.29
N ASN A 755 19.44 -11.25 -2.32
CA ASN A 755 18.36 -11.39 -3.28
C ASN A 755 17.25 -10.35 -3.05
N ALA A 756 16.84 -10.09 -1.80
CA ALA A 756 15.84 -9.08 -1.49
C ALA A 756 16.30 -7.66 -1.89
N LEU A 757 17.57 -7.33 -1.66
CA LEU A 757 18.14 -6.03 -2.05
C LEU A 757 18.18 -5.81 -3.57
N ARG A 758 18.13 -6.87 -4.39
CA ARG A 758 18.00 -6.76 -5.87
C ARG A 758 16.72 -6.02 -6.29
N LEU A 759 15.68 -5.99 -5.44
CA LEU A 759 14.46 -5.21 -5.71
C LEU A 759 14.74 -3.72 -5.87
N ASN A 760 15.78 -3.17 -5.24
CA ASN A 760 16.19 -1.76 -5.43
C ASN A 760 16.69 -1.44 -6.86
N LEU A 761 17.04 -2.45 -7.65
CA LEU A 761 17.53 -2.30 -9.02
C LEU A 761 16.41 -2.44 -10.07
N ILE A 762 15.16 -2.57 -9.63
CA ILE A 762 14.03 -2.79 -10.52
C ILE A 762 13.55 -1.45 -11.06
N GLN A 763 13.42 -1.38 -12.38
CA GLN A 763 12.68 -0.33 -13.07
C GLN A 763 11.21 -0.75 -13.16
N ILE A 764 10.35 -0.11 -12.37
CA ILE A 764 8.93 -0.50 -12.26
C ILE A 764 8.09 -0.01 -13.44
N HIS A 765 8.55 1.01 -14.17
CA HIS A 765 7.89 1.54 -15.36
C HIS A 765 8.31 0.83 -16.66
N ASP A 766 9.31 -0.08 -16.61
CA ASP A 766 9.74 -0.87 -17.77
C ASP A 766 8.75 -2.03 -18.04
N ALA A 767 7.93 -1.87 -19.07
CA ALA A 767 6.94 -2.86 -19.50
C ALA A 767 7.53 -4.00 -20.37
N SER A 768 8.79 -3.89 -20.83
CA SER A 768 9.40 -4.83 -21.78
C SER A 768 9.46 -6.28 -21.29
N LYS A 769 9.45 -6.49 -19.99
CA LYS A 769 9.55 -7.79 -19.32
C LYS A 769 8.25 -8.31 -18.73
N ASP A 770 7.13 -7.68 -19.06
CA ASP A 770 5.83 -8.08 -18.54
C ASP A 770 5.42 -9.46 -19.07
N LYS A 771 4.80 -10.24 -18.22
CA LYS A 771 4.31 -11.59 -18.54
C LYS A 771 2.83 -11.68 -18.24
N LYS A 772 2.08 -12.32 -19.15
CA LYS A 772 0.68 -12.63 -18.92
C LYS A 772 0.51 -13.55 -17.73
N MET A 773 -0.56 -13.35 -16.98
CA MET A 773 -0.96 -14.22 -15.87
C MET A 773 -1.31 -15.62 -16.39
N LYS A 774 -0.95 -16.64 -15.61
CA LYS A 774 -1.32 -18.05 -15.93
C LYS A 774 -2.82 -18.32 -15.71
N LYS A 775 -3.49 -17.53 -14.86
CA LYS A 775 -4.91 -17.64 -14.51
C LYS A 775 -5.62 -16.33 -14.90
N ALA A 776 -5.59 -15.96 -16.17
CA ALA A 776 -6.40 -14.86 -16.66
C ALA A 776 -7.89 -15.25 -16.64
N VAL A 777 -8.74 -14.26 -16.37
CA VAL A 777 -10.20 -14.45 -16.47
C VAL A 777 -10.58 -14.75 -17.91
N GLN A 778 -11.52 -15.65 -18.14
CA GLN A 778 -12.05 -15.94 -19.45
C GLN A 778 -13.35 -15.16 -19.64
N PRO A 779 -13.38 -14.17 -20.54
CA PRO A 779 -14.60 -13.45 -20.86
C PRO A 779 -15.57 -14.37 -21.62
N GLY A 780 -16.86 -14.01 -21.59
CA GLY A 780 -17.90 -14.67 -22.37
C GLY A 780 -17.68 -14.58 -23.88
N PRO A 781 -18.56 -15.19 -24.69
CA PRO A 781 -18.46 -15.18 -26.15
C PRO A 781 -18.46 -13.77 -26.77
N ASP A 782 -19.06 -12.81 -26.09
CA ASP A 782 -19.15 -11.40 -26.46
C ASP A 782 -17.96 -10.55 -25.98
N GLY A 783 -16.98 -11.17 -25.29
CA GLY A 783 -15.81 -10.51 -24.74
C GLY A 783 -16.05 -9.82 -23.39
N CYS A 784 -17.25 -9.90 -22.82
CA CYS A 784 -17.64 -9.30 -21.56
C CYS A 784 -17.60 -10.33 -20.42
N LEU A 785 -17.37 -9.86 -19.17
CA LEU A 785 -17.41 -10.69 -17.95
C LEU A 785 -18.82 -10.77 -17.38
N LEU A 786 -19.54 -9.67 -17.43
CA LEU A 786 -20.95 -9.61 -17.05
C LEU A 786 -21.80 -9.77 -18.31
N GLU A 787 -22.86 -10.56 -18.19
CA GLU A 787 -23.85 -10.65 -19.25
C GLU A 787 -24.40 -9.24 -19.51
N LYS A 788 -24.35 -8.79 -20.78
CA LYS A 788 -25.06 -7.58 -21.16
C LYS A 788 -26.51 -7.83 -20.80
N GLN A 789 -27.07 -7.03 -19.92
CA GLN A 789 -28.52 -7.01 -19.76
C GLN A 789 -29.09 -6.86 -21.15
N SER A 790 -29.79 -7.91 -21.59
CA SER A 790 -30.40 -7.95 -22.93
C SER A 790 -31.15 -6.68 -23.16
N GLU A 791 -30.74 -5.97 -24.19
CA GLU A 791 -31.49 -4.85 -24.73
C GLU A 791 -32.81 -5.43 -25.28
N ASP A 792 -33.82 -5.33 -24.45
CA ASP A 792 -35.23 -5.27 -24.86
C ASP A 792 -35.95 -4.29 -23.92
N VAL A 793 -35.36 -3.06 -23.87
CA VAL A 793 -36.19 -1.88 -23.61
C VAL A 793 -35.93 -0.95 -24.77
N ASP A 794 -36.63 -1.24 -25.82
CA ASP A 794 -36.96 -0.37 -26.93
C ASP A 794 -37.34 1.03 -26.36
N ASP A 795 -36.76 2.05 -26.98
CA ASP A 795 -37.08 3.47 -26.73
C ASP A 795 -38.54 3.77 -27.18
N GLY A 796 -39.46 2.91 -26.88
CA GLY A 796 -40.82 2.92 -27.39
C GLY A 796 -41.91 2.35 -26.49
N VAL A 797 -41.64 2.15 -25.18
CA VAL A 797 -42.74 1.93 -24.24
C VAL A 797 -42.48 2.73 -22.96
N LYS A 798 -42.94 3.97 -22.95
CA LYS A 798 -43.57 4.49 -21.74
C LYS A 798 -44.79 3.57 -21.53
N GLY A 799 -44.58 2.43 -20.91
CA GLY A 799 -45.67 1.80 -20.17
C GLY A 799 -46.00 2.82 -19.07
N ASP A 800 -47.22 3.31 -19.14
CA ASP A 800 -47.82 4.04 -18.06
C ASP A 800 -47.59 3.20 -16.79
N LEU A 801 -46.60 3.57 -15.96
CA LEU A 801 -46.55 3.12 -14.60
C LEU A 801 -47.89 3.58 -14.02
N MET A 802 -48.80 2.63 -13.79
CA MET A 802 -50.02 2.94 -13.09
C MET A 802 -49.60 3.51 -11.74
N THR A 803 -49.92 4.79 -11.52
CA THR A 803 -49.75 5.42 -10.22
C THR A 803 -51.09 5.52 -9.56
N LYS A 804 -51.25 4.97 -8.35
CA LYS A 804 -52.41 5.13 -7.52
C LYS A 804 -52.09 6.09 -6.38
N THR A 805 -52.99 7.04 -6.11
CA THR A 805 -52.79 7.98 -4.99
C THR A 805 -53.78 7.62 -3.87
N MET A 806 -53.22 7.33 -2.71
CA MET A 806 -53.99 7.00 -1.52
C MET A 806 -54.06 8.22 -0.59
N LYS A 807 -55.24 8.47 -0.02
CA LYS A 807 -55.43 9.48 1.05
C LYS A 807 -55.46 8.74 2.38
N ILE A 808 -54.52 9.11 3.28
CA ILE A 808 -54.32 8.39 4.55
C ILE A 808 -54.48 9.35 5.72
N GLU A 809 -55.33 8.99 6.67
CA GLU A 809 -55.54 9.73 7.91
C GLU A 809 -54.80 9.07 9.07
N GLY A 810 -54.13 9.88 9.91
CA GLY A 810 -53.44 9.40 11.12
C GLY A 810 -51.91 9.46 11.06
N MET A 811 -51.32 9.85 9.93
CA MET A 811 -49.86 10.09 9.82
C MET A 811 -49.50 11.46 10.42
N MET A 812 -48.73 11.50 11.49
CA MET A 812 -48.38 12.73 12.21
C MET A 812 -46.89 13.05 12.22
N CYS A 813 -46.00 12.23 11.65
CA CYS A 813 -44.58 12.45 11.71
C CYS A 813 -43.84 11.64 10.64
N PRO A 814 -42.53 11.97 10.35
CA PRO A 814 -41.71 11.23 9.38
C PRO A 814 -41.54 9.73 9.65
N HIS A 815 -41.72 9.30 10.92
CA HIS A 815 -41.67 7.86 11.27
C HIS A 815 -42.91 7.12 10.74
N CYS A 816 -44.08 7.81 10.74
CA CYS A 816 -45.31 7.29 10.15
C CYS A 816 -45.15 7.09 8.63
N GLU A 817 -44.55 8.07 7.95
CA GLU A 817 -44.23 7.95 6.50
C GLU A 817 -43.40 6.70 6.20
N ALA A 818 -42.29 6.52 6.95
CA ALA A 818 -41.40 5.38 6.78
C ALA A 818 -42.11 4.03 7.03
N THR A 819 -43.04 4.00 7.96
CA THR A 819 -43.83 2.79 8.30
C THR A 819 -44.81 2.45 7.17
N VAL A 820 -45.56 3.44 6.67
CA VAL A 820 -46.51 3.26 5.56
C VAL A 820 -45.74 2.94 4.26
N LYS A 821 -44.68 3.65 3.97
CA LYS A 821 -43.80 3.40 2.80
C LYS A 821 -43.34 1.95 2.79
N LYS A 822 -42.77 1.47 3.89
CA LYS A 822 -42.28 0.09 4.01
C LYS A 822 -43.39 -0.96 3.88
N ALA A 823 -44.58 -0.64 4.33
CA ALA A 823 -45.72 -1.55 4.22
C ALA A 823 -46.21 -1.67 2.77
N LEU A 824 -46.24 -0.56 2.03
CA LEU A 824 -46.66 -0.53 0.62
C LEU A 824 -45.58 -1.16 -0.28
N GLU A 825 -44.31 -0.84 -0.07
CA GLU A 825 -43.20 -1.40 -0.85
C GLU A 825 -42.94 -2.90 -0.61
N ALA A 826 -43.49 -3.47 0.45
CA ALA A 826 -43.45 -4.90 0.74
C ALA A 826 -44.46 -5.72 -0.10
N LEU A 827 -45.36 -5.07 -0.83
CA LEU A 827 -46.39 -5.75 -1.65
C LEU A 827 -45.81 -6.11 -3.01
N GLU A 828 -46.11 -7.33 -3.48
CA GLU A 828 -45.71 -7.79 -4.81
C GLU A 828 -46.46 -6.97 -5.87
N GLY A 829 -45.71 -6.30 -6.77
CA GLY A 829 -46.27 -5.41 -7.78
C GLY A 829 -46.09 -3.90 -7.50
N VAL A 830 -45.70 -3.50 -6.30
CA VAL A 830 -45.33 -2.12 -5.95
C VAL A 830 -43.86 -1.89 -6.21
N THR A 831 -43.51 -0.90 -7.04
CA THR A 831 -42.13 -0.54 -7.35
C THR A 831 -41.58 0.55 -6.43
N GLU A 832 -42.39 1.54 -6.09
CA GLU A 832 -42.02 2.66 -5.24
C GLU A 832 -43.27 3.25 -4.57
N ALA A 833 -43.16 3.69 -3.32
CA ALA A 833 -44.19 4.43 -2.62
C ALA A 833 -43.61 5.77 -2.10
N GLN A 834 -44.21 6.89 -2.52
CA GLN A 834 -43.87 8.23 -2.02
C GLN A 834 -44.95 8.64 -1.03
N VAL A 835 -44.64 8.69 0.27
CA VAL A 835 -45.58 8.96 1.35
C VAL A 835 -45.25 10.32 1.97
N SER A 836 -46.24 11.15 2.18
CA SER A 836 -46.13 12.44 2.85
C SER A 836 -47.15 12.57 4.00
N HIS A 837 -46.64 12.75 5.21
CA HIS A 837 -47.48 13.00 6.40
C HIS A 837 -48.05 14.41 6.40
N GLU A 838 -47.36 15.39 5.78
CA GLU A 838 -47.86 16.76 5.66
C GLU A 838 -49.05 16.85 4.71
N ALA A 839 -49.00 16.10 3.62
CA ALA A 839 -50.08 16.07 2.62
C ALA A 839 -51.14 15.02 2.95
N GLY A 840 -50.89 14.10 3.89
CA GLY A 840 -51.80 12.98 4.20
C GLY A 840 -52.00 12.02 3.01
N THR A 841 -50.98 11.88 2.14
CA THR A 841 -51.11 11.10 0.91
C THR A 841 -49.95 10.11 0.73
N ALA A 842 -50.21 9.00 0.02
CA ALA A 842 -49.20 8.09 -0.52
C ALA A 842 -49.41 7.89 -2.01
N ILE A 843 -48.38 8.17 -2.82
CA ILE A 843 -48.39 7.89 -4.27
C ILE A 843 -47.63 6.58 -4.48
N VAL A 844 -48.30 5.58 -5.02
CA VAL A 844 -47.80 4.24 -5.20
C VAL A 844 -47.61 3.98 -6.69
N SER A 845 -46.39 3.69 -7.11
CA SER A 845 -46.03 3.29 -8.47
C SER A 845 -46.09 1.77 -8.59
N LEU A 846 -46.86 1.27 -9.54
CA LEU A 846 -47.19 -0.15 -9.71
C LEU A 846 -46.56 -0.69 -11.02
N ALA A 847 -45.87 -1.81 -10.91
CA ALA A 847 -45.41 -2.59 -12.08
C ALA A 847 -46.48 -3.59 -12.57
N LEU A 848 -47.41 -3.95 -11.70
CA LEU A 848 -48.58 -4.78 -11.94
C LEU A 848 -49.81 -4.13 -11.29
N ASP A 849 -50.99 -4.31 -11.88
CA ASP A 849 -52.21 -3.79 -11.29
C ASP A 849 -52.51 -4.52 -9.95
N VAL A 850 -52.33 -3.78 -8.83
CA VAL A 850 -52.59 -4.25 -7.48
C VAL A 850 -53.99 -3.75 -7.06
N ASP A 851 -54.82 -4.63 -6.57
CA ASP A 851 -56.17 -4.32 -6.12
C ASP A 851 -56.11 -3.28 -4.99
N ASP A 852 -56.99 -2.26 -5.07
CA ASP A 852 -57.07 -1.17 -4.08
C ASP A 852 -57.37 -1.71 -2.68
N ALA A 853 -58.07 -2.84 -2.58
CA ALA A 853 -58.32 -3.50 -1.28
C ALA A 853 -57.04 -4.05 -0.64
N VAL A 854 -56.02 -4.47 -1.44
CA VAL A 854 -54.75 -4.98 -0.95
C VAL A 854 -53.87 -3.81 -0.46
N LEU A 855 -53.81 -2.72 -1.22
CA LEU A 855 -53.11 -1.50 -0.84
C LEU A 855 -53.70 -0.90 0.46
N THR A 856 -55.01 -0.80 0.52
CA THR A 856 -55.75 -0.28 1.70
C THR A 856 -55.42 -1.13 2.93
N LYS A 857 -55.54 -2.45 2.82
CA LYS A 857 -55.28 -3.36 3.92
C LYS A 857 -53.82 -3.27 4.43
N ALA A 858 -52.83 -3.12 3.56
CA ALA A 858 -51.45 -2.99 3.98
C ALA A 858 -51.16 -1.77 4.83
N VAL A 859 -51.89 -0.67 4.59
CA VAL A 859 -51.84 0.55 5.38
C VAL A 859 -52.63 0.44 6.66
N GLU A 860 -53.84 -0.16 6.61
CA GLU A 860 -54.73 -0.33 7.77
C GLU A 860 -54.17 -1.35 8.79
N ASP A 861 -53.42 -2.36 8.33
CA ASP A 861 -52.68 -3.30 9.18
C ASP A 861 -51.54 -2.62 10.00
N LYS A 862 -51.27 -1.34 9.72
CA LYS A 862 -50.32 -0.49 10.47
C LYS A 862 -51.02 0.59 11.32
N ASP A 863 -52.31 0.44 11.58
CA ASP A 863 -53.12 1.34 12.39
C ASP A 863 -53.35 2.73 11.78
N TYR A 864 -53.26 2.86 10.45
CA TYR A 864 -53.61 4.08 9.71
C TYR A 864 -54.88 3.86 8.91
N LYS A 865 -55.66 4.91 8.73
CA LYS A 865 -56.97 4.83 8.04
C LYS A 865 -56.85 5.37 6.61
N VAL A 866 -57.23 4.57 5.63
CA VAL A 866 -57.29 5.00 4.24
C VAL A 866 -58.66 5.59 3.93
N LEU A 867 -58.66 6.83 3.42
CA LEU A 867 -59.89 7.57 3.07
C LEU A 867 -60.36 7.32 1.65
N GLY A 868 -59.43 6.92 0.77
CA GLY A 868 -59.70 6.62 -0.62
C GLY A 868 -58.45 6.35 -1.41
N VAL A 869 -58.59 5.62 -2.50
CA VAL A 869 -57.54 5.32 -3.49
C VAL A 869 -58.03 5.85 -4.84
N GLU A 870 -57.25 6.71 -5.50
CA GLU A 870 -57.57 7.34 -6.78
C GLU A 870 -56.55 6.97 -7.84
#